data_5e5e0582aba2169dad580546437503fb
#
_entry.id   5e5e0582aba2169dad580546437503fb
#
_cell.length_a   1.000
_cell.length_b   1.000
_cell.length_c   1.000
_cell.angle_alpha   90.00
_cell.angle_beta   90.00
_cell.angle_gamma   90.00
#
_symmetry.space_group_name_H-M   'P 1'
#
loop_
_entity.id
_entity.type
_entity.pdbx_description
1 polymer ?
#
loop_
_entity_poly.entity_id
_entity_poly.type
_entity_poly.pdbx_seq_one_letter_code
_entity_poly.pdbx_strand_id
1 'polypeptide(L)'
;MTDRIQRLRQESFNAQPSLSIERALIETEFYKENEGKYPIPILRALNFLEICKRKTIYIGKDELIVGERGPHPKAVSTFPELTCHSVEDLHVLNTRELQRYTISQEDIDTYEREVIPYWKGRTQRERIFNHVPKEWKEAYEAGMFTEFMEQRAPGHTSLDGKVYQYGMLDLKERIAHELRNLDFMNDPEATDKQEELTAMSISCDAAIIFAERHAELAEKMAGRETDPKRKKELKKIAEICRWVPAHAPRTYWEAIQMYWFVHLGTITELNGWDAMNPGHFDQHLTPFYENDLKEGILTRAEAKELMSCFFIKINNQTAPPKVGITAKESGTYNDFTNLNIGGIKRDGSNGVSEVSYIMLETVDDLHLLQPGSALHISVCTPERFLREGCKVIRKGYGYPSVFNPDTYVMELMRQGKTPEDAREGGCSGCIEVGAFGKEAYVLTGYLNVPKILEVTLHNGTDPVSGKKVSLETGDPRTFRTYEELYDAFLKQIHYFVDMKVRVSNYIDRMFAKYAPATFLSLFIDDCIAKGKDYYNCGPRYNTTYIQCTGLGTITDSLSVLKKHVFEERKFNMEQIIHATDTNFEGQEAMRQFILNRTPFFGNDDEYADRIAIQVFNDLYDAIEGKPNTKGECFHLNMLSTTCHVYFGKMMNATPNRRLAGRAISDGTSPSHGADTHGPSAVVKSLGKLDQVKSGGTLLNQRFLPSLLKRDEDLAKLASLIRSYFALGGHHIQFNIVDTATLHAAQKHPEEYRDLLVRVAGYSDYFNDMNADLQYDVIARTAQETF
;
A
#
# COMPACT_ATOMS: atom_id res chain seq x y z
N MET A 1 -20.36 17.48 11.49
CA MET A 1 -20.51 17.48 10.01
C MET A 1 -21.56 18.48 9.57
N THR A 2 -21.37 19.19 8.44
CA THR A 2 -22.40 20.00 7.77
C THR A 2 -23.37 19.12 6.99
N ASP A 3 -24.56 19.63 6.65
CA ASP A 3 -25.55 18.89 5.84
C ASP A 3 -24.99 18.50 4.47
N ARG A 4 -24.11 19.32 3.88
CA ARG A 4 -23.38 19.03 2.65
C ARG A 4 -22.53 17.76 2.82
N ILE A 5 -21.71 17.72 3.84
CA ILE A 5 -20.81 16.61 4.09
C ILE A 5 -21.57 15.31 4.40
N GLN A 6 -22.69 15.42 5.11
CA GLN A 6 -23.56 14.25 5.33
C GLN A 6 -24.10 13.68 4.01
N ARG A 7 -24.58 14.53 3.08
CA ARG A 7 -25.06 14.08 1.77
C ARG A 7 -23.95 13.47 0.93
N LEU A 8 -22.81 14.14 0.80
CA LEU A 8 -21.66 13.63 0.02
C LEU A 8 -21.15 12.31 0.59
N ARG A 9 -21.06 12.18 1.93
CA ARG A 9 -20.69 10.93 2.58
C ARG A 9 -21.67 9.81 2.26
N GLN A 10 -22.99 10.11 2.33
CA GLN A 10 -24.02 9.11 2.04
C GLN A 10 -24.03 8.71 0.56
N GLU A 11 -23.82 9.64 -0.36
CA GLU A 11 -23.66 9.37 -1.78
C GLU A 11 -22.46 8.46 -2.04
N SER A 12 -21.30 8.78 -1.44
CA SER A 12 -20.08 7.96 -1.54
C SER A 12 -20.28 6.56 -0.96
N PHE A 13 -20.97 6.44 0.18
CA PHE A 13 -21.23 5.16 0.82
C PHE A 13 -22.16 4.28 -0.02
N ASN A 14 -23.19 4.86 -0.64
CA ASN A 14 -24.20 4.16 -1.44
C ASN A 14 -23.75 3.88 -2.89
N ALA A 15 -22.74 4.60 -3.38
CA ALA A 15 -22.24 4.40 -4.74
C ALA A 15 -21.66 2.99 -4.90
N GLN A 16 -22.11 2.31 -5.96
CA GLN A 16 -21.65 0.96 -6.29
C GLN A 16 -20.41 1.04 -7.20
N PRO A 17 -19.33 0.30 -6.89
CA PRO A 17 -18.18 0.22 -7.79
C PRO A 17 -18.59 -0.31 -9.17
N SER A 18 -18.09 0.35 -10.22
CA SER A 18 -18.34 -0.03 -11.61
C SER A 18 -17.07 0.01 -12.44
N LEU A 19 -17.00 -0.76 -13.50
CA LEU A 19 -15.94 -0.66 -14.50
C LEU A 19 -16.31 0.36 -15.57
N SER A 20 -15.34 1.19 -15.93
CA SER A 20 -15.41 2.05 -17.10
C SER A 20 -14.38 1.60 -18.13
N ILE A 21 -14.83 1.25 -19.30
CA ILE A 21 -13.95 0.89 -20.43
C ILE A 21 -13.48 2.13 -21.23
N GLU A 22 -13.95 3.31 -20.87
CA GLU A 22 -13.69 4.56 -21.60
C GLU A 22 -12.20 4.83 -21.83
N ARG A 23 -11.38 4.75 -20.76
CA ARG A 23 -9.94 4.94 -20.87
C ARG A 23 -9.30 3.92 -21.82
N ALA A 24 -9.67 2.65 -21.69
CA ALA A 24 -9.15 1.57 -22.51
C ALA A 24 -9.51 1.73 -23.99
N LEU A 25 -10.71 2.23 -24.30
CA LEU A 25 -11.11 2.51 -25.67
C LEU A 25 -10.31 3.67 -26.28
N ILE A 26 -10.18 4.78 -25.56
CA ILE A 26 -9.40 5.94 -26.00
C ILE A 26 -7.95 5.54 -26.27
N GLU A 27 -7.35 4.83 -25.32
CA GLU A 27 -5.97 4.34 -25.43
C GLU A 27 -5.79 3.39 -26.61
N THR A 28 -6.69 2.41 -26.75
CA THR A 28 -6.61 1.41 -27.83
C THR A 28 -6.72 2.06 -29.21
N GLU A 29 -7.64 3.00 -29.38
CA GLU A 29 -7.79 3.78 -30.61
C GLU A 29 -6.52 4.56 -30.91
N PHE A 30 -6.01 5.30 -29.93
CA PHE A 30 -4.78 6.10 -30.06
C PHE A 30 -3.57 5.25 -30.45
N TYR A 31 -3.38 4.09 -29.78
CA TYR A 31 -2.26 3.20 -30.07
C TYR A 31 -2.37 2.53 -31.45
N LYS A 32 -3.58 2.12 -31.89
CA LYS A 32 -3.82 1.60 -33.26
C LYS A 32 -3.33 2.56 -34.33
N GLU A 33 -3.51 3.87 -34.08
CA GLU A 33 -3.14 4.90 -35.04
C GLU A 33 -1.66 5.34 -34.97
N ASN A 34 -1.05 5.28 -33.77
CA ASN A 34 0.20 6.00 -33.49
C ASN A 34 1.37 5.09 -33.07
N GLU A 35 1.15 3.79 -32.80
CA GLU A 35 2.23 2.86 -32.48
C GLU A 35 3.30 2.85 -33.62
N GLY A 36 4.56 2.99 -33.20
CA GLY A 36 5.69 3.04 -34.13
C GLY A 36 5.94 4.40 -34.82
N LYS A 37 5.08 5.41 -34.58
CA LYS A 37 5.32 6.77 -35.09
C LYS A 37 6.16 7.63 -34.16
N TYR A 38 6.16 7.32 -32.87
CA TYR A 38 6.83 8.09 -31.83
C TYR A 38 7.66 7.17 -30.93
N PRO A 39 8.73 7.68 -30.31
CA PRO A 39 9.39 7.01 -29.20
C PRO A 39 8.40 6.73 -28.05
N ILE A 40 8.67 5.67 -27.27
CA ILE A 40 7.72 5.21 -26.25
C ILE A 40 7.37 6.28 -25.20
N PRO A 41 8.30 7.07 -24.65
CA PRO A 41 7.94 8.12 -23.70
C PRO A 41 6.97 9.15 -24.30
N ILE A 42 7.26 9.61 -25.52
CA ILE A 42 6.40 10.58 -26.24
C ILE A 42 5.03 9.97 -26.57
N LEU A 43 5.01 8.72 -27.05
CA LEU A 43 3.76 8.00 -27.34
C LEU A 43 2.87 7.90 -26.09
N ARG A 44 3.45 7.55 -24.93
CA ARG A 44 2.73 7.48 -23.65
C ARG A 44 2.19 8.84 -23.22
N ALA A 45 2.99 9.88 -23.30
CA ALA A 45 2.57 11.25 -22.94
C ALA A 45 1.45 11.78 -23.88
N LEU A 46 1.53 11.50 -25.17
CA LEU A 46 0.48 11.84 -26.12
C LEU A 46 -0.81 11.05 -25.87
N ASN A 47 -0.70 9.77 -25.52
CA ASN A 47 -1.85 8.97 -25.10
C ASN A 47 -2.52 9.54 -23.83
N PHE A 48 -1.72 9.92 -22.83
CA PHE A 48 -2.22 10.56 -21.61
C PHE A 48 -2.93 11.90 -21.92
N LEU A 49 -2.34 12.71 -22.80
CA LEU A 49 -2.96 13.95 -23.28
C LEU A 49 -4.32 13.67 -23.96
N GLU A 50 -4.39 12.64 -24.80
CA GLU A 50 -5.63 12.28 -25.51
C GLU A 50 -6.70 11.77 -24.54
N ILE A 51 -6.33 10.99 -23.53
CA ILE A 51 -7.24 10.59 -22.44
C ILE A 51 -7.76 11.83 -21.71
N CYS A 52 -6.89 12.76 -21.32
CA CYS A 52 -7.28 13.99 -20.61
C CYS A 52 -8.19 14.90 -21.44
N LYS A 53 -8.04 14.90 -22.77
CA LYS A 53 -8.91 15.64 -23.70
C LYS A 53 -10.30 15.02 -23.85
N ARG A 54 -10.41 13.69 -23.78
CA ARG A 54 -11.62 12.97 -24.22
C ARG A 54 -12.42 12.35 -23.09
N LYS A 55 -11.77 11.88 -22.00
CA LYS A 55 -12.50 11.21 -20.91
C LYS A 55 -13.61 12.08 -20.36
N THR A 56 -14.70 11.43 -19.91
CA THR A 56 -15.83 12.09 -19.25
C THR A 56 -15.38 12.81 -18.00
N ILE A 57 -15.90 14.01 -17.77
CA ILE A 57 -15.68 14.83 -16.59
C ILE A 57 -16.96 14.91 -15.77
N TYR A 58 -16.80 14.87 -14.45
CA TYR A 58 -17.92 14.87 -13.51
C TYR A 58 -17.73 15.94 -12.43
N ILE A 59 -18.79 16.68 -12.14
CA ILE A 59 -18.91 17.59 -10.99
C ILE A 59 -20.25 17.31 -10.32
N GLY A 60 -20.22 16.80 -9.10
CA GLY A 60 -21.42 16.49 -8.31
C GLY A 60 -22.10 17.74 -7.75
N LYS A 61 -23.37 17.58 -7.36
CA LYS A 61 -24.24 18.68 -6.93
C LYS A 61 -23.67 19.50 -5.76
N ASP A 62 -23.09 18.82 -4.78
CA ASP A 62 -22.59 19.45 -3.53
C ASP A 62 -21.06 19.53 -3.45
N GLU A 63 -20.33 19.10 -4.48
CA GLU A 63 -18.86 19.02 -4.46
C GLU A 63 -18.19 20.38 -4.46
N LEU A 64 -17.15 20.53 -3.62
CA LEU A 64 -16.24 21.67 -3.62
C LEU A 64 -14.88 21.32 -4.22
N ILE A 65 -14.42 20.09 -4.05
CA ILE A 65 -13.26 19.52 -4.74
C ILE A 65 -13.79 18.68 -5.91
N VAL A 66 -13.27 18.92 -7.11
CA VAL A 66 -13.85 18.35 -8.35
C VAL A 66 -12.87 17.46 -9.11
N GLY A 67 -13.40 16.52 -9.83
CA GLY A 67 -12.67 15.54 -10.64
C GLY A 67 -12.81 14.12 -10.12
N GLU A 68 -12.94 13.16 -11.05
CA GLU A 68 -13.04 11.73 -10.78
C GLU A 68 -12.10 10.94 -11.73
N ARG A 69 -11.64 9.77 -11.28
CA ARG A 69 -10.88 8.83 -12.14
C ARG A 69 -11.72 8.34 -13.32
N GLY A 70 -12.95 7.98 -13.06
CA GLY A 70 -13.93 7.52 -14.05
C GLY A 70 -15.02 8.55 -14.35
N PRO A 71 -16.08 8.18 -15.08
CA PRO A 71 -17.16 9.08 -15.48
C PRO A 71 -18.08 9.49 -14.31
N HIS A 72 -18.00 8.84 -13.17
CA HIS A 72 -18.76 9.15 -11.95
C HIS A 72 -18.04 8.56 -10.71
N PRO A 73 -18.46 8.91 -9.48
CA PRO A 73 -17.89 8.34 -8.24
C PRO A 73 -17.86 6.82 -8.26
N LYS A 74 -16.77 6.22 -7.83
CA LYS A 74 -16.49 4.77 -7.80
C LYS A 74 -16.49 4.06 -9.15
N ALA A 75 -16.50 4.79 -10.27
CA ALA A 75 -16.20 4.22 -11.58
C ALA A 75 -14.67 4.08 -11.74
N VAL A 76 -14.23 2.88 -12.08
CA VAL A 76 -12.80 2.53 -12.17
C VAL A 76 -12.43 2.20 -13.61
N SER A 77 -11.33 2.74 -14.09
CA SER A 77 -10.79 2.45 -15.42
C SER A 77 -10.08 1.11 -15.46
N THR A 78 -10.04 0.50 -16.63
CA THR A 78 -9.16 -0.63 -16.94
C THR A 78 -7.88 -0.14 -17.62
N PHE A 79 -6.80 -0.90 -17.48
CA PHE A 79 -5.45 -0.60 -17.95
C PHE A 79 -4.94 -1.76 -18.81
N PRO A 80 -5.44 -1.90 -20.06
CA PRO A 80 -5.15 -3.06 -20.89
C PRO A 80 -3.67 -3.17 -21.28
N GLU A 81 -2.93 -2.09 -21.27
CA GLU A 81 -1.47 -2.08 -21.50
C GLU A 81 -0.69 -2.81 -20.40
N LEU A 82 -1.24 -2.84 -19.18
CA LEU A 82 -0.64 -3.56 -18.06
C LEU A 82 -1.21 -4.99 -17.95
N THR A 83 -2.53 -5.11 -17.84
CA THR A 83 -3.26 -6.38 -17.79
C THR A 83 -4.58 -6.23 -18.53
N CYS A 84 -4.72 -6.93 -19.65
CA CYS A 84 -5.98 -6.96 -20.41
C CYS A 84 -6.89 -8.07 -19.86
N HIS A 85 -8.01 -7.67 -19.27
CA HIS A 85 -9.01 -8.63 -18.79
C HIS A 85 -9.62 -9.42 -19.94
N SER A 86 -9.79 -10.73 -19.75
CA SER A 86 -10.60 -11.57 -20.65
C SER A 86 -12.09 -11.29 -20.43
N VAL A 87 -12.92 -11.75 -21.35
CA VAL A 87 -14.41 -11.72 -21.19
C VAL A 87 -14.82 -12.47 -19.92
N GLU A 88 -14.17 -13.61 -19.63
CA GLU A 88 -14.42 -14.38 -18.41
C GLU A 88 -14.06 -13.58 -17.15
N ASP A 89 -12.91 -12.88 -17.13
CA ASP A 89 -12.56 -11.99 -16.03
C ASP A 89 -13.62 -10.91 -15.79
N LEU A 90 -14.13 -10.27 -16.86
CA LEU A 90 -15.18 -9.25 -16.76
C LEU A 90 -16.48 -9.84 -16.20
N HIS A 91 -16.86 -11.04 -16.60
CA HIS A 91 -18.01 -11.73 -16.02
C HIS A 91 -17.80 -12.08 -14.54
N VAL A 92 -16.61 -12.58 -14.16
CA VAL A 92 -16.27 -12.83 -12.75
C VAL A 92 -16.38 -11.56 -11.94
N LEU A 93 -15.80 -10.45 -12.40
CA LEU A 93 -15.86 -9.15 -11.72
C LEU A 93 -17.30 -8.64 -11.56
N ASN A 94 -18.17 -8.88 -12.56
CA ASN A 94 -19.55 -8.45 -12.54
C ASN A 94 -20.49 -9.33 -11.69
N THR A 95 -20.14 -10.59 -11.43
CA THR A 95 -21.04 -11.55 -10.79
C THR A 95 -20.56 -12.09 -9.44
N ARG A 96 -19.29 -11.95 -9.10
CA ARG A 96 -18.76 -12.42 -7.81
C ARG A 96 -19.47 -11.73 -6.64
N GLU A 97 -19.57 -12.42 -5.53
CA GLU A 97 -20.29 -11.97 -4.36
C GLU A 97 -19.63 -10.76 -3.69
N LEU A 98 -18.30 -10.81 -3.52
CA LEU A 98 -17.51 -9.77 -2.84
C LEU A 98 -16.64 -8.99 -3.84
N GLN A 99 -16.37 -7.73 -3.52
CA GLN A 99 -15.62 -6.79 -4.39
C GLN A 99 -16.10 -6.81 -5.84
N ARG A 100 -17.41 -6.78 -6.01
CA ARG A 100 -18.08 -6.77 -7.30
C ARG A 100 -17.92 -5.41 -7.98
N TYR A 101 -17.66 -5.44 -9.29
CA TYR A 101 -17.67 -4.25 -10.16
C TYR A 101 -18.76 -4.43 -11.23
N THR A 102 -19.74 -3.55 -11.23
CA THR A 102 -20.78 -3.61 -12.24
C THR A 102 -20.24 -3.16 -13.61
N ILE A 103 -20.59 -3.90 -14.66
CA ILE A 103 -20.31 -3.56 -16.06
C ILE A 103 -21.47 -4.00 -16.92
N SER A 104 -21.85 -3.19 -17.94
CA SER A 104 -22.92 -3.55 -18.85
C SER A 104 -22.48 -4.63 -19.84
N GLN A 105 -23.45 -5.39 -20.38
CA GLN A 105 -23.13 -6.37 -21.43
C GLN A 105 -22.62 -5.68 -22.71
N GLU A 106 -23.15 -4.51 -23.04
CA GLU A 106 -22.70 -3.70 -24.17
C GLU A 106 -21.22 -3.31 -24.04
N ASP A 107 -20.77 -2.93 -22.80
CA ASP A 107 -19.37 -2.62 -22.54
C ASP A 107 -18.49 -3.86 -22.63
N ILE A 108 -18.97 -5.02 -22.15
CA ILE A 108 -18.25 -6.31 -22.29
C ILE A 108 -18.05 -6.64 -23.77
N ASP A 109 -19.13 -6.60 -24.56
CA ASP A 109 -19.10 -6.90 -25.99
C ASP A 109 -18.21 -5.92 -26.76
N THR A 110 -18.19 -4.65 -26.35
CA THR A 110 -17.33 -3.62 -26.93
C THR A 110 -15.87 -3.83 -26.56
N TYR A 111 -15.59 -4.17 -25.30
CA TYR A 111 -14.22 -4.47 -24.84
C TYR A 111 -13.64 -5.71 -25.56
N GLU A 112 -14.45 -6.76 -25.73
CA GLU A 112 -14.09 -7.95 -26.49
C GLU A 112 -13.76 -7.63 -27.97
N ARG A 113 -14.55 -6.78 -28.60
CA ARG A 113 -14.40 -6.45 -30.01
C ARG A 113 -13.25 -5.48 -30.28
N GLU A 114 -13.07 -4.46 -29.43
CA GLU A 114 -12.18 -3.34 -29.72
C GLU A 114 -10.85 -3.40 -28.94
N VAL A 115 -10.85 -3.85 -27.68
CA VAL A 115 -9.71 -3.76 -26.78
C VAL A 115 -8.87 -5.05 -26.80
N ILE A 116 -9.51 -6.18 -26.51
CA ILE A 116 -8.82 -7.48 -26.40
C ILE A 116 -7.98 -7.82 -27.65
N PRO A 117 -8.50 -7.68 -28.89
CA PRO A 117 -7.73 -8.10 -30.07
C PRO A 117 -6.43 -7.30 -30.29
N TYR A 118 -6.43 -6.04 -29.87
CA TYR A 118 -5.22 -5.21 -29.98
C TYR A 118 -4.20 -5.55 -28.90
N TRP A 119 -4.64 -5.67 -27.63
CA TRP A 119 -3.71 -5.83 -26.49
C TRP A 119 -3.23 -7.25 -26.26
N LYS A 120 -3.89 -8.26 -26.82
CA LYS A 120 -3.47 -9.66 -26.70
C LYS A 120 -2.02 -9.86 -27.20
N GLY A 121 -1.16 -10.38 -26.33
CA GLY A 121 0.27 -10.56 -26.58
C GLY A 121 1.12 -9.28 -26.39
N ARG A 122 0.52 -8.15 -26.02
CA ARG A 122 1.18 -6.84 -25.89
C ARG A 122 1.20 -6.30 -24.47
N THR A 123 0.45 -6.94 -23.55
CA THR A 123 0.36 -6.48 -22.16
C THR A 123 1.68 -6.65 -21.43
N GLN A 124 1.90 -5.81 -20.42
CA GLN A 124 3.07 -5.93 -19.55
C GLN A 124 3.14 -7.30 -18.87
N ARG A 125 2.00 -7.79 -18.37
CA ARG A 125 1.89 -9.10 -17.73
C ARG A 125 2.28 -10.24 -18.66
N GLU A 126 1.77 -10.27 -19.90
CA GLU A 126 2.12 -11.32 -20.87
C GLU A 126 3.60 -11.28 -21.26
N ARG A 127 4.17 -10.07 -21.47
CA ARG A 127 5.61 -9.89 -21.72
C ARG A 127 6.44 -10.50 -20.60
N ILE A 128 6.06 -10.24 -19.34
CA ILE A 128 6.75 -10.79 -18.17
C ILE A 128 6.63 -12.31 -18.16
N PHE A 129 5.40 -12.85 -18.19
CA PHE A 129 5.17 -14.30 -18.12
C PHE A 129 5.83 -15.09 -19.25
N ASN A 130 5.98 -14.50 -20.44
CA ASN A 130 6.65 -15.16 -21.56
C ASN A 130 8.17 -15.30 -21.37
N HIS A 131 8.78 -14.53 -20.44
CA HIS A 131 10.23 -14.51 -20.26
C HIS A 131 10.71 -15.01 -18.91
N VAL A 132 9.82 -15.16 -17.92
CA VAL A 132 10.23 -15.70 -16.60
C VAL A 132 10.55 -17.18 -16.67
N PRO A 133 11.55 -17.67 -15.90
CA PRO A 133 11.93 -19.09 -15.87
C PRO A 133 10.79 -20.01 -15.41
N LYS A 134 10.84 -21.25 -15.84
CA LYS A 134 9.84 -22.27 -15.46
C LYS A 134 9.83 -22.48 -13.94
N GLU A 135 11.00 -22.54 -13.32
CA GLU A 135 11.17 -22.72 -11.88
C GLU A 135 10.52 -21.59 -11.08
N TRP A 136 10.59 -20.37 -11.60
CA TRP A 136 9.92 -19.21 -10.98
C TRP A 136 8.40 -19.36 -11.05
N LYS A 137 7.85 -19.80 -12.21
CA LYS A 137 6.40 -20.03 -12.36
C LYS A 137 5.89 -21.11 -11.40
N GLU A 138 6.61 -22.22 -11.30
CA GLU A 138 6.26 -23.32 -10.41
C GLU A 138 6.29 -22.90 -8.94
N ALA A 139 7.29 -22.11 -8.53
CA ALA A 139 7.37 -21.55 -7.18
C ALA A 139 6.25 -20.51 -6.91
N TYR A 140 5.95 -19.65 -7.89
CA TYR A 140 4.85 -18.68 -7.81
C TYR A 140 3.50 -19.38 -7.67
N GLU A 141 3.21 -20.38 -8.47
CA GLU A 141 1.99 -21.20 -8.41
C GLU A 141 1.87 -21.98 -7.10
N ALA A 142 3.00 -22.44 -6.54
CA ALA A 142 3.04 -23.11 -5.25
C ALA A 142 2.84 -22.18 -4.05
N GLY A 143 2.77 -20.86 -4.24
CA GLY A 143 2.60 -19.88 -3.18
C GLY A 143 3.85 -19.67 -2.32
N MET A 144 5.05 -19.89 -2.90
CA MET A 144 6.31 -19.55 -2.25
C MET A 144 6.47 -18.03 -2.10
N PHE A 145 5.94 -17.29 -3.06
CA PHE A 145 5.92 -15.83 -3.09
C PHE A 145 4.80 -15.34 -4.02
N THR A 146 4.48 -14.07 -3.92
CA THR A 146 3.73 -13.33 -4.95
C THR A 146 4.62 -12.30 -5.63
N GLU A 147 4.14 -11.68 -6.70
CA GLU A 147 4.90 -10.68 -7.45
C GLU A 147 3.98 -9.59 -7.99
N PHE A 148 4.33 -8.34 -7.76
CA PHE A 148 3.64 -7.19 -8.32
C PHE A 148 4.08 -6.94 -9.76
N MET A 149 3.38 -7.53 -10.71
CA MET A 149 3.70 -7.43 -12.14
C MET A 149 3.03 -6.25 -12.82
N GLU A 150 1.79 -5.96 -12.45
CA GLU A 150 0.99 -4.86 -12.98
C GLU A 150 0.77 -3.71 -12.01
N GLN A 151 1.31 -3.80 -10.79
CA GLN A 151 1.04 -2.89 -9.68
C GLN A 151 2.26 -2.06 -9.25
N ARG A 152 3.31 -2.04 -10.05
CA ARG A 152 4.54 -1.31 -9.71
C ARG A 152 4.43 0.19 -9.84
N ALA A 153 3.43 0.67 -10.54
CA ALA A 153 3.27 2.07 -10.83
C ALA A 153 1.91 2.57 -10.35
N PRO A 154 1.86 3.66 -9.61
CA PRO A 154 2.96 4.47 -9.04
C PRO A 154 3.52 3.91 -7.73
N GLY A 155 3.25 2.69 -7.39
CA GLY A 155 3.58 1.88 -6.23
C GLY A 155 4.13 2.64 -5.02
N HIS A 156 3.29 2.92 -4.03
CA HIS A 156 3.66 3.60 -2.79
C HIS A 156 4.33 4.97 -2.95
N THR A 157 4.08 5.66 -4.06
CA THR A 157 4.63 7.01 -4.27
C THR A 157 3.94 8.02 -3.36
N SER A 158 4.74 8.81 -2.67
CA SER A 158 4.27 9.95 -1.88
C SER A 158 4.94 11.22 -2.35
N LEU A 159 4.14 12.28 -2.48
CA LEU A 159 4.61 13.59 -2.92
C LEU A 159 5.02 14.47 -1.73
N ASP A 160 5.78 15.50 -2.01
CA ASP A 160 6.20 16.49 -1.02
C ASP A 160 5.61 17.88 -1.29
N GLY A 161 6.09 18.89 -0.56
CA GLY A 161 5.63 20.27 -0.67
C GLY A 161 5.87 20.95 -2.04
N LYS A 162 6.65 20.34 -2.96
CA LYS A 162 6.90 20.90 -4.29
C LYS A 162 5.64 21.01 -5.14
N VAL A 163 4.69 20.12 -4.96
CA VAL A 163 3.38 20.18 -5.64
C VAL A 163 2.71 21.54 -5.48
N TYR A 164 3.01 22.24 -4.39
CA TYR A 164 2.42 23.54 -4.07
C TYR A 164 3.32 24.73 -4.40
N GLN A 165 4.56 24.48 -4.82
CA GLN A 165 5.54 25.53 -5.15
C GLN A 165 5.58 25.84 -6.65
N TYR A 166 5.23 24.86 -7.49
CA TYR A 166 5.33 24.96 -8.95
C TYR A 166 4.01 24.55 -9.61
N GLY A 167 3.56 25.36 -10.58
CA GLY A 167 2.52 24.93 -11.51
C GLY A 167 3.10 24.22 -12.73
N MET A 168 2.23 23.67 -13.56
CA MET A 168 2.65 22.99 -14.80
C MET A 168 3.42 23.91 -15.74
N LEU A 169 3.11 25.21 -15.77
CA LEU A 169 3.83 26.18 -16.60
C LEU A 169 5.26 26.40 -16.09
N ASP A 170 5.46 26.45 -14.77
CA ASP A 170 6.79 26.57 -14.17
C ASP A 170 7.63 25.31 -14.47
N LEU A 171 7.01 24.13 -14.39
CA LEU A 171 7.68 22.86 -14.74
C LEU A 171 8.06 22.82 -16.22
N LYS A 172 7.20 23.31 -17.12
CA LYS A 172 7.53 23.45 -18.56
C LYS A 172 8.72 24.36 -18.80
N GLU A 173 8.84 25.47 -18.08
CA GLU A 173 10.02 26.34 -18.18
C GLU A 173 11.30 25.64 -17.75
N ARG A 174 11.26 24.88 -16.64
CA ARG A 174 12.38 24.04 -16.18
C ARG A 174 12.76 23.00 -17.23
N ILE A 175 11.77 22.28 -17.77
CA ILE A 175 12.00 21.29 -18.85
C ILE A 175 12.62 21.96 -20.08
N ALA A 176 12.12 23.12 -20.50
CA ALA A 176 12.66 23.86 -21.63
C ALA A 176 14.10 24.32 -21.38
N HIS A 177 14.46 24.64 -20.13
CA HIS A 177 15.84 24.94 -19.75
C HIS A 177 16.74 23.70 -19.94
N GLU A 178 16.35 22.54 -19.42
CA GLU A 178 17.14 21.31 -19.58
C GLU A 178 17.27 20.90 -21.06
N LEU A 179 16.19 20.99 -21.84
CA LEU A 179 16.22 20.69 -23.28
C LEU A 179 17.23 21.57 -24.04
N ARG A 180 17.36 22.87 -23.69
CA ARG A 180 18.35 23.77 -24.31
C ARG A 180 19.78 23.44 -23.92
N ASN A 181 20.01 22.80 -22.80
CA ASN A 181 21.30 22.45 -22.23
C ASN A 181 21.81 21.04 -22.60
N LEU A 182 21.04 20.27 -23.37
CA LEU A 182 21.46 18.95 -23.84
C LEU A 182 22.72 19.02 -24.71
N ASP A 183 23.72 18.22 -24.34
CA ASP A 183 24.98 18.12 -25.09
C ASP A 183 25.01 16.87 -25.97
N PHE A 184 24.45 16.98 -27.18
CA PHE A 184 24.40 15.85 -28.11
C PHE A 184 25.76 15.39 -28.61
N MET A 185 26.84 16.14 -28.37
CA MET A 185 28.19 15.76 -28.82
C MET A 185 28.95 14.95 -27.78
N ASN A 186 28.70 15.18 -26.51
CA ASN A 186 29.47 14.56 -25.44
C ASN A 186 28.62 13.67 -24.52
N ASP A 187 27.28 13.77 -24.55
CA ASP A 187 26.37 12.93 -23.78
C ASP A 187 25.70 11.89 -24.69
N PRO A 188 26.08 10.60 -24.59
CA PRO A 188 25.46 9.55 -25.41
C PRO A 188 23.98 9.32 -25.12
N GLU A 189 23.48 9.78 -23.95
CA GLU A 189 22.07 9.68 -23.55
C GLU A 189 21.24 10.93 -23.97
N ALA A 190 21.82 11.92 -24.64
CA ALA A 190 21.16 13.20 -24.92
C ALA A 190 19.85 13.05 -25.72
N THR A 191 19.79 12.08 -26.64
CA THR A 191 18.56 11.77 -27.40
C THR A 191 17.48 11.19 -26.51
N ASP A 192 17.81 10.21 -25.66
CA ASP A 192 16.86 9.61 -24.72
C ASP A 192 16.34 10.66 -23.73
N LYS A 193 17.23 11.53 -23.22
CA LYS A 193 16.85 12.66 -22.35
C LYS A 193 15.92 13.65 -23.06
N GLN A 194 16.16 13.93 -24.33
CA GLN A 194 15.29 14.78 -25.14
C GLN A 194 13.88 14.19 -25.26
N GLU A 195 13.77 12.88 -25.48
CA GLU A 195 12.50 12.17 -25.59
C GLU A 195 11.71 12.22 -24.29
N GLU A 196 12.36 11.91 -23.17
CA GLU A 196 11.76 11.95 -21.83
C GLU A 196 11.30 13.36 -21.41
N LEU A 197 12.16 14.37 -21.59
CA LEU A 197 11.83 15.76 -21.29
C LEU A 197 10.69 16.28 -22.17
N THR A 198 10.66 15.91 -23.44
CA THR A 198 9.55 16.23 -24.34
C THR A 198 8.25 15.60 -23.87
N ALA A 199 8.29 14.33 -23.47
CA ALA A 199 7.14 13.61 -22.91
C ALA A 199 6.63 14.25 -21.62
N MET A 200 7.51 14.62 -20.70
CA MET A 200 7.16 15.36 -19.48
C MET A 200 6.47 16.70 -19.81
N SER A 201 6.94 17.43 -20.80
CA SER A 201 6.31 18.69 -21.22
C SER A 201 4.90 18.48 -21.76
N ILE A 202 4.67 17.43 -22.57
CA ILE A 202 3.35 17.04 -23.07
C ILE A 202 2.42 16.67 -21.91
N SER A 203 2.93 15.98 -20.89
CA SER A 203 2.16 15.60 -19.71
C SER A 203 1.70 16.80 -18.88
N CYS A 204 2.48 17.90 -18.85
CA CYS A 204 2.02 19.17 -18.27
C CYS A 204 0.80 19.72 -19.02
N ASP A 205 0.81 19.71 -20.35
CA ASP A 205 -0.33 20.16 -21.16
C ASP A 205 -1.58 19.32 -20.91
N ALA A 206 -1.42 17.99 -20.72
CA ALA A 206 -2.52 17.10 -20.41
C ALA A 206 -3.24 17.48 -19.10
N ALA A 207 -2.47 17.79 -18.04
CA ALA A 207 -3.04 18.18 -16.75
C ALA A 207 -3.76 19.56 -16.83
N ILE A 208 -3.18 20.52 -17.56
CA ILE A 208 -3.79 21.84 -17.78
C ILE A 208 -5.14 21.68 -18.51
N ILE A 209 -5.17 20.97 -19.64
CA ILE A 209 -6.39 20.73 -20.42
C ILE A 209 -7.45 20.02 -19.59
N PHE A 210 -7.06 19.03 -18.78
CA PHE A 210 -8.01 18.33 -17.90
C PHE A 210 -8.69 19.27 -16.89
N ALA A 211 -7.92 20.17 -16.28
CA ALA A 211 -8.44 21.17 -15.35
C ALA A 211 -9.30 22.24 -16.06
N GLU A 212 -8.89 22.75 -17.24
CA GLU A 212 -9.66 23.70 -18.02
C GLU A 212 -11.04 23.17 -18.40
N ARG A 213 -11.14 21.88 -18.76
CA ARG A 213 -12.42 21.23 -19.05
C ARG A 213 -13.35 21.17 -17.81
N HIS A 214 -12.79 21.01 -16.60
CA HIS A 214 -13.55 21.14 -15.37
C HIS A 214 -14.04 22.58 -15.14
N ALA A 215 -13.20 23.57 -15.44
CA ALA A 215 -13.60 24.97 -15.35
C ALA A 215 -14.78 25.29 -16.28
N GLU A 216 -14.70 24.84 -17.54
CA GLU A 216 -15.79 25.01 -18.53
C GLU A 216 -17.09 24.34 -18.08
N LEU A 217 -16.99 23.12 -17.53
CA LEU A 217 -18.17 22.42 -17.01
C LEU A 217 -18.79 23.18 -15.82
N ALA A 218 -17.96 23.65 -14.88
CA ALA A 218 -18.40 24.41 -13.71
C ALA A 218 -19.08 25.74 -14.12
N GLU A 219 -18.54 26.46 -15.12
CA GLU A 219 -19.18 27.67 -15.67
C GLU A 219 -20.53 27.37 -16.33
N LYS A 220 -20.61 26.31 -17.11
CA LYS A 220 -21.87 25.87 -17.73
C LYS A 220 -22.92 25.51 -16.69
N MET A 221 -22.50 24.81 -15.62
CA MET A 221 -23.38 24.51 -14.47
C MET A 221 -23.81 25.78 -13.76
N ALA A 222 -22.88 26.70 -13.47
CA ALA A 222 -23.19 28.00 -12.84
C ALA A 222 -24.18 28.85 -13.65
N GLY A 223 -24.13 28.75 -14.99
CA GLY A 223 -25.13 29.41 -15.88
C GLY A 223 -26.55 28.89 -15.70
N ARG A 224 -26.71 27.65 -15.28
CA ARG A 224 -28.02 26.97 -15.13
C ARG A 224 -28.48 26.92 -13.66
N GLU A 225 -27.57 27.18 -12.72
CA GLU A 225 -27.85 27.08 -11.30
C GLU A 225 -28.76 28.24 -10.82
N THR A 226 -29.77 27.91 -10.04
CA THR A 226 -30.74 28.85 -9.47
C THR A 226 -30.45 29.20 -8.02
N ASP A 227 -29.80 28.31 -7.26
CA ASP A 227 -29.32 28.61 -5.90
C ASP A 227 -28.14 29.59 -5.96
N PRO A 228 -28.30 30.82 -5.40
CA PRO A 228 -27.24 31.82 -5.43
C PRO A 228 -25.94 31.37 -4.75
N LYS A 229 -26.02 30.57 -3.69
CA LYS A 229 -24.85 30.04 -2.97
C LYS A 229 -24.10 29.06 -3.87
N ARG A 230 -24.80 28.06 -4.40
CA ARG A 230 -24.20 27.06 -5.28
C ARG A 230 -23.64 27.69 -6.55
N LYS A 231 -24.34 28.62 -7.14
CA LYS A 231 -23.86 29.40 -8.30
C LYS A 231 -22.55 30.12 -8.02
N LYS A 232 -22.40 30.73 -6.84
CA LYS A 232 -21.15 31.38 -6.42
C LYS A 232 -20.02 30.36 -6.26
N GLU A 233 -20.31 29.21 -5.65
CA GLU A 233 -19.35 28.10 -5.49
C GLU A 233 -18.88 27.57 -6.83
N LEU A 234 -19.79 27.29 -7.78
CA LEU A 234 -19.42 26.79 -9.12
C LEU A 234 -18.55 27.79 -9.90
N LYS A 235 -18.81 29.10 -9.76
CA LYS A 235 -17.94 30.14 -10.34
C LYS A 235 -16.55 30.12 -9.69
N LYS A 236 -16.48 29.92 -8.36
CA LYS A 236 -15.19 29.81 -7.65
C LYS A 236 -14.43 28.55 -8.06
N ILE A 237 -15.12 27.41 -8.20
CA ILE A 237 -14.54 26.17 -8.73
C ILE A 237 -13.96 26.40 -10.14
N ALA A 238 -14.69 27.08 -11.01
CA ALA A 238 -14.20 27.41 -12.36
C ALA A 238 -12.93 28.29 -12.31
N GLU A 239 -12.91 29.31 -11.45
CA GLU A 239 -11.72 30.17 -11.23
C GLU A 239 -10.52 29.33 -10.76
N ILE A 240 -10.73 28.46 -9.76
CA ILE A 240 -9.70 27.56 -9.21
C ILE A 240 -9.16 26.64 -10.30
N CYS A 241 -10.03 25.96 -11.06
CA CYS A 241 -9.63 25.03 -12.13
C CYS A 241 -8.92 25.71 -13.30
N ARG A 242 -9.13 27.01 -13.52
CA ARG A 242 -8.34 27.81 -14.49
C ARG A 242 -6.97 28.20 -13.96
N TRP A 243 -6.82 28.28 -12.65
CA TRP A 243 -5.55 28.64 -12.02
C TRP A 243 -4.68 27.43 -11.77
N VAL A 244 -5.19 26.43 -11.07
CA VAL A 244 -4.46 25.18 -10.80
C VAL A 244 -4.92 24.07 -11.75
N PRO A 245 -4.03 23.20 -12.21
CA PRO A 245 -2.59 23.05 -11.90
C PRO A 245 -1.64 23.88 -12.78
N ALA A 246 -2.16 24.76 -13.67
CA ALA A 246 -1.29 25.56 -14.55
C ALA A 246 -0.29 26.41 -13.75
N HIS A 247 -0.75 27.01 -12.66
CA HIS A 247 0.05 27.83 -11.74
C HIS A 247 0.08 27.22 -10.32
N ALA A 248 1.07 27.62 -9.53
CA ALA A 248 1.14 27.28 -8.11
C ALA A 248 -0.09 27.83 -7.34
N PRO A 249 -0.62 27.09 -6.36
CA PRO A 249 -1.79 27.50 -5.60
C PRO A 249 -1.51 28.72 -4.70
N ARG A 250 -2.51 29.56 -4.47
CA ARG A 250 -2.45 30.78 -3.67
C ARG A 250 -3.20 30.65 -2.36
N THR A 251 -4.24 29.77 -2.32
CA THR A 251 -5.16 29.62 -1.20
C THR A 251 -5.26 28.15 -0.76
N TYR A 252 -5.79 27.93 0.42
CA TYR A 252 -6.02 26.59 0.96
C TYR A 252 -6.89 25.70 0.03
N TRP A 253 -7.95 26.28 -0.54
CA TRP A 253 -8.80 25.56 -1.49
C TRP A 253 -8.06 25.21 -2.79
N GLU A 254 -7.34 26.17 -3.34
CA GLU A 254 -6.49 25.94 -4.53
C GLU A 254 -5.44 24.85 -4.26
N ALA A 255 -4.82 24.82 -3.07
CA ALA A 255 -3.81 23.83 -2.72
C ALA A 255 -4.41 22.40 -2.67
N ILE A 256 -5.58 22.22 -2.07
CA ILE A 256 -6.26 20.93 -2.06
C ILE A 256 -6.63 20.49 -3.50
N GLN A 257 -7.20 21.40 -4.31
CA GLN A 257 -7.58 21.11 -5.70
C GLN A 257 -6.34 20.83 -6.58
N MET A 258 -5.23 21.53 -6.36
CA MET A 258 -3.95 21.30 -7.04
C MET A 258 -3.47 19.86 -6.82
N TYR A 259 -3.37 19.45 -5.55
CA TYR A 259 -2.97 18.08 -5.24
C TYR A 259 -3.95 17.08 -5.86
N TRP A 260 -5.26 17.34 -5.80
CA TRP A 260 -6.26 16.43 -6.34
C TRP A 260 -6.12 16.22 -7.85
N PHE A 261 -5.82 17.26 -8.63
CA PHE A 261 -5.54 17.12 -10.06
C PHE A 261 -4.24 16.33 -10.32
N VAL A 262 -3.20 16.54 -9.51
CA VAL A 262 -1.97 15.75 -9.61
C VAL A 262 -2.23 14.28 -9.27
N HIS A 263 -2.98 14.01 -8.22
CA HIS A 263 -3.40 12.65 -7.85
C HIS A 263 -4.15 11.97 -8.99
N LEU A 264 -5.19 12.61 -9.52
CA LEU A 264 -5.98 12.08 -10.64
C LEU A 264 -5.15 11.90 -11.91
N GLY A 265 -4.25 12.81 -12.21
CA GLY A 265 -3.33 12.69 -13.37
C GLY A 265 -2.48 11.43 -13.24
N THR A 266 -1.83 11.23 -12.09
CA THR A 266 -0.99 10.06 -11.83
C THR A 266 -1.76 8.75 -11.96
N ILE A 267 -2.92 8.63 -11.31
CA ILE A 267 -3.72 7.40 -11.35
C ILE A 267 -4.52 7.22 -12.67
N THR A 268 -4.50 8.20 -13.56
CA THR A 268 -5.04 8.11 -14.92
C THR A 268 -3.96 7.70 -15.93
N GLU A 269 -2.74 8.21 -15.76
CA GLU A 269 -1.59 7.82 -16.58
C GLU A 269 -1.27 6.34 -16.42
N LEU A 270 -1.23 5.88 -15.17
CA LEU A 270 -0.88 4.52 -14.79
C LEU A 270 -1.93 3.93 -13.85
N ASN A 271 -1.95 2.61 -13.72
CA ASN A 271 -2.75 1.93 -12.71
C ASN A 271 -2.31 2.38 -11.30
N GLY A 272 -3.03 3.33 -10.73
CA GLY A 272 -2.76 3.88 -9.41
C GLY A 272 -3.29 3.04 -8.26
N TRP A 273 -3.42 1.76 -8.47
CA TRP A 273 -3.68 0.84 -7.38
C TRP A 273 -2.46 0.76 -6.51
N ASP A 274 -2.41 0.99 -5.38
CA ASP A 274 -1.29 0.88 -4.47
C ASP A 274 -0.66 2.24 -4.08
N ALA A 275 -1.55 3.10 -3.58
CA ALA A 275 -1.17 4.22 -2.75
C ALA A 275 -0.41 5.36 -3.45
N MET A 276 -1.15 6.18 -4.19
CA MET A 276 -0.70 7.53 -4.47
C MET A 276 -1.00 8.43 -3.26
N ASN A 277 0.00 9.08 -2.65
CA ASN A 277 -0.14 9.76 -1.38
C ASN A 277 0.33 11.22 -1.42
N PRO A 278 -0.31 12.12 -0.62
CA PRO A 278 0.10 13.53 -0.55
C PRO A 278 1.29 13.80 0.39
N GLY A 279 1.84 12.78 1.04
CA GLY A 279 2.87 12.98 2.05
C GLY A 279 2.35 13.62 3.33
N HIS A 280 3.11 14.55 3.92
CA HIS A 280 2.73 15.32 5.10
C HIS A 280 1.73 16.43 4.74
N PHE A 281 0.51 16.04 4.37
CA PHE A 281 -0.51 16.92 3.84
C PHE A 281 -0.89 18.06 4.80
N ASP A 282 -0.94 17.77 6.09
CA ASP A 282 -1.18 18.77 7.14
C ASP A 282 -0.07 19.85 7.17
N GLN A 283 1.20 19.44 7.12
CA GLN A 283 2.33 20.38 7.14
C GLN A 283 2.36 21.23 5.85
N HIS A 284 2.09 20.61 4.69
CA HIS A 284 2.08 21.30 3.40
C HIS A 284 0.93 22.33 3.30
N LEU A 285 -0.23 22.04 3.86
CA LEU A 285 -1.39 22.92 3.82
C LEU A 285 -1.39 24.00 4.91
N THR A 286 -0.60 23.86 5.97
CA THR A 286 -0.56 24.79 7.10
C THR A 286 -0.28 26.23 6.67
N PRO A 287 0.71 26.53 5.80
CA PRO A 287 0.97 27.92 5.38
C PRO A 287 -0.24 28.59 4.68
N PHE A 288 -0.95 27.84 3.83
CA PHE A 288 -2.14 28.31 3.13
C PHE A 288 -3.29 28.56 4.11
N TYR A 289 -3.51 27.62 5.04
CA TYR A 289 -4.52 27.74 6.07
C TYR A 289 -4.31 28.97 6.95
N GLU A 290 -3.10 29.17 7.46
CA GLU A 290 -2.75 30.30 8.33
C GLU A 290 -2.88 31.64 7.60
N ASN A 291 -2.44 31.71 6.34
CA ASN A 291 -2.57 32.90 5.51
C ASN A 291 -4.04 33.23 5.25
N ASP A 292 -4.82 32.28 4.78
CA ASP A 292 -6.23 32.50 4.44
C ASP A 292 -7.08 32.85 5.67
N LEU A 293 -6.76 32.26 6.84
CA LEU A 293 -7.38 32.60 8.10
C LEU A 293 -7.07 34.05 8.51
N LYS A 294 -5.81 34.48 8.39
CA LYS A 294 -5.37 35.85 8.71
C LYS A 294 -6.00 36.88 7.79
N GLU A 295 -6.10 36.58 6.49
CA GLU A 295 -6.74 37.49 5.51
C GLU A 295 -8.26 37.45 5.54
N GLY A 296 -8.88 36.62 6.39
CA GLY A 296 -10.33 36.45 6.47
C GLY A 296 -10.97 35.78 5.24
N ILE A 297 -10.18 35.09 4.41
CA ILE A 297 -10.65 34.38 3.22
C ILE A 297 -11.31 33.06 3.61
N LEU A 298 -10.87 32.46 4.71
CA LEU A 298 -11.26 31.13 5.19
C LEU A 298 -11.52 31.15 6.70
N THR A 299 -12.50 30.37 7.13
CA THR A 299 -12.71 30.06 8.55
C THR A 299 -12.24 28.62 8.83
N ARG A 300 -11.99 28.29 10.10
CA ARG A 300 -11.67 26.91 10.51
C ARG A 300 -12.74 25.91 10.08
N ALA A 301 -14.01 26.29 10.16
CA ALA A 301 -15.13 25.43 9.77
C ALA A 301 -15.14 25.16 8.26
N GLU A 302 -14.87 26.16 7.44
CA GLU A 302 -14.75 26.02 5.99
C GLU A 302 -13.51 25.19 5.61
N ALA A 303 -12.38 25.36 6.30
CA ALA A 303 -11.21 24.51 6.12
C ALA A 303 -11.52 23.03 6.39
N LYS A 304 -12.25 22.74 7.47
CA LYS A 304 -12.70 21.38 7.79
C LYS A 304 -13.70 20.83 6.75
N GLU A 305 -14.59 21.68 6.21
CA GLU A 305 -15.54 21.29 5.15
C GLU A 305 -14.80 20.92 3.86
N LEU A 306 -13.80 21.72 3.43
CA LEU A 306 -12.95 21.43 2.27
C LEU A 306 -12.14 20.13 2.46
N MET A 307 -11.55 19.93 3.65
CA MET A 307 -10.84 18.70 4.00
C MET A 307 -11.77 17.49 3.95
N SER A 308 -12.99 17.62 4.44
CA SER A 308 -14.00 16.56 4.38
C SER A 308 -14.40 16.23 2.94
N CYS A 309 -14.56 17.24 2.08
CA CYS A 309 -14.81 17.02 0.65
C CYS A 309 -13.65 16.25 -0.01
N PHE A 310 -12.41 16.60 0.32
CA PHE A 310 -11.23 15.92 -0.19
C PHE A 310 -11.16 14.45 0.26
N PHE A 311 -11.43 14.14 1.52
CA PHE A 311 -11.47 12.76 2.02
C PHE A 311 -12.52 11.92 1.29
N ILE A 312 -13.70 12.50 1.04
CA ILE A 312 -14.76 11.83 0.28
C ILE A 312 -14.32 11.57 -1.17
N LYS A 313 -13.58 12.51 -1.79
CA LYS A 313 -13.00 12.30 -3.12
C LYS A 313 -12.05 11.10 -3.16
N ILE A 314 -11.18 10.97 -2.17
CA ILE A 314 -10.31 9.78 -2.05
C ILE A 314 -11.17 8.53 -1.86
N ASN A 315 -12.20 8.56 -1.02
CA ASN A 315 -13.07 7.40 -0.81
C ASN A 315 -13.83 6.96 -2.07
N ASN A 316 -14.02 7.86 -3.03
CA ASN A 316 -14.62 7.55 -4.34
C ASN A 316 -13.64 6.85 -5.30
N GLN A 317 -12.34 6.82 -4.99
CA GLN A 317 -11.32 6.17 -5.82
C GLN A 317 -11.18 4.71 -5.42
N THR A 318 -12.07 3.87 -5.92
CA THR A 318 -12.03 2.42 -5.68
C THR A 318 -10.82 1.80 -6.35
N ALA A 319 -10.17 0.84 -5.69
CA ALA A 319 -9.05 0.09 -6.25
C ALA A 319 -9.39 -0.50 -7.62
N PRO A 320 -8.46 -0.52 -8.59
CA PRO A 320 -8.68 -1.20 -9.87
C PRO A 320 -9.02 -2.67 -9.70
N PRO A 321 -9.81 -3.25 -10.63
CA PRO A 321 -10.31 -4.61 -10.53
C PRO A 321 -9.18 -5.64 -10.67
N LYS A 322 -9.21 -6.66 -9.82
CA LYS A 322 -8.22 -7.75 -9.79
C LYS A 322 -8.90 -9.10 -9.89
N VAL A 323 -8.22 -10.05 -10.52
CA VAL A 323 -8.63 -11.45 -10.66
C VAL A 323 -7.46 -12.38 -10.33
N GLY A 324 -7.71 -13.66 -10.13
CA GLY A 324 -6.68 -14.66 -9.91
C GLY A 324 -5.87 -14.44 -8.62
N ILE A 325 -4.55 -14.63 -8.70
CA ILE A 325 -3.64 -14.51 -7.54
C ILE A 325 -3.59 -13.07 -7.05
N THR A 326 -3.59 -12.09 -7.94
CA THR A 326 -3.59 -10.65 -7.60
C THR A 326 -4.79 -10.27 -6.71
N ALA A 327 -5.98 -10.84 -6.97
CA ALA A 327 -7.14 -10.65 -6.09
C ALA A 327 -6.99 -11.33 -4.73
N LYS A 328 -6.18 -12.39 -4.63
CA LYS A 328 -5.89 -13.07 -3.36
C LYS A 328 -4.84 -12.33 -2.53
N GLU A 329 -3.93 -11.61 -3.18
CA GLU A 329 -2.94 -10.75 -2.50
C GLU A 329 -3.60 -9.60 -1.75
N SER A 330 -4.62 -8.98 -2.34
CA SER A 330 -5.21 -7.74 -1.82
C SER A 330 -6.59 -7.48 -2.42
N GLY A 331 -7.49 -8.42 -2.23
CA GLY A 331 -8.90 -8.28 -2.63
C GLY A 331 -9.63 -7.32 -1.71
N THR A 332 -9.65 -6.05 -2.06
CA THR A 332 -10.35 -4.96 -1.35
C THR A 332 -10.72 -3.85 -2.32
N TYR A 333 -11.72 -3.04 -1.96
CA TYR A 333 -12.00 -1.78 -2.67
C TYR A 333 -11.07 -0.64 -2.26
N ASN A 334 -10.28 -0.80 -1.19
CA ASN A 334 -9.33 0.20 -0.71
C ASN A 334 -8.18 0.37 -1.72
N ASP A 335 -7.89 1.61 -2.12
CA ASP A 335 -6.80 1.99 -3.02
C ASP A 335 -5.52 2.37 -2.25
N PHE A 336 -5.48 2.10 -0.95
CA PHE A 336 -4.34 2.29 -0.04
C PHE A 336 -3.81 3.73 0.09
N THR A 337 -4.52 4.73 -0.42
CA THR A 337 -4.15 6.13 -0.18
C THR A 337 -4.11 6.41 1.32
N ASN A 338 -2.96 6.88 1.81
CA ASN A 338 -2.70 7.13 3.22
C ASN A 338 -2.28 8.60 3.45
N LEU A 339 -2.77 9.19 4.54
CA LEU A 339 -2.47 10.56 4.94
C LEU A 339 -1.56 10.56 6.16
N ASN A 340 -0.40 11.19 6.03
CA ASN A 340 0.54 11.36 7.13
C ASN A 340 0.14 12.59 7.95
N ILE A 341 -0.06 12.41 9.26
CA ILE A 341 -0.55 13.45 10.16
C ILE A 341 0.44 13.65 11.31
N GLY A 342 0.91 14.87 11.51
CA GLY A 342 1.90 15.20 12.53
C GLY A 342 3.34 14.90 12.10
N GLY A 343 4.10 14.23 12.96
CA GLY A 343 5.49 13.88 12.70
C GLY A 343 6.47 15.02 12.98
N ILE A 344 7.57 15.02 12.25
CA ILE A 344 8.65 16.00 12.34
C ILE A 344 8.79 16.78 11.03
N LYS A 345 9.30 18.01 11.12
CA LYS A 345 9.65 18.82 9.96
C LYS A 345 11.07 18.53 9.49
N ARG A 346 11.44 19.08 8.34
CA ARG A 346 12.77 19.02 7.75
C ARG A 346 13.89 19.37 8.71
N ASP A 347 13.69 20.36 9.59
CA ASP A 347 14.65 20.82 10.60
C ASP A 347 14.65 19.96 11.88
N GLY A 348 13.79 18.93 11.95
CA GLY A 348 13.62 18.05 13.11
C GLY A 348 12.67 18.58 14.18
N SER A 349 12.07 19.74 13.99
CA SER A 349 11.04 20.29 14.90
C SER A 349 9.70 19.55 14.74
N ASN A 350 8.80 19.75 15.73
CA ASN A 350 7.46 19.18 15.71
C ASN A 350 6.65 19.64 14.51
N GLY A 351 6.04 18.68 13.79
CA GLY A 351 5.22 18.91 12.60
C GLY A 351 3.73 19.09 12.86
N VAL A 352 3.25 18.88 14.09
CA VAL A 352 1.83 19.02 14.43
C VAL A 352 1.38 20.47 14.32
N SER A 353 0.29 20.72 13.61
CA SER A 353 -0.33 22.02 13.39
C SER A 353 -1.84 21.98 13.64
N GLU A 354 -2.54 23.09 13.49
CA GLU A 354 -4.01 23.12 13.55
C GLU A 354 -4.63 22.26 12.42
N VAL A 355 -3.99 22.21 11.25
CA VAL A 355 -4.46 21.36 10.14
C VAL A 355 -4.37 19.88 10.52
N SER A 356 -3.37 19.47 11.32
CA SER A 356 -3.28 18.09 11.85
C SER A 356 -4.50 17.74 12.69
N TYR A 357 -4.98 18.65 13.53
CA TYR A 357 -6.21 18.44 14.31
C TYR A 357 -7.46 18.43 13.42
N ILE A 358 -7.53 19.30 12.41
CA ILE A 358 -8.63 19.31 11.43
C ILE A 358 -8.71 17.97 10.70
N MET A 359 -7.58 17.42 10.26
CA MET A 359 -7.53 16.11 9.60
C MET A 359 -7.98 14.99 10.54
N LEU A 360 -7.50 14.98 11.78
CA LEU A 360 -7.89 13.97 12.77
C LEU A 360 -9.38 14.03 13.12
N GLU A 361 -9.94 15.22 13.25
CA GLU A 361 -11.39 15.43 13.42
C GLU A 361 -12.19 14.99 12.18
N THR A 362 -11.63 15.16 10.98
CA THR A 362 -12.26 14.71 9.73
C THR A 362 -12.29 13.19 9.64
N VAL A 363 -11.20 12.53 10.02
CA VAL A 363 -11.14 11.06 10.18
C VAL A 363 -12.25 10.59 11.12
N ASP A 364 -12.38 11.24 12.28
CA ASP A 364 -13.37 10.90 13.32
C ASP A 364 -14.82 11.14 12.87
N ASP A 365 -15.08 12.19 12.11
CA ASP A 365 -16.42 12.54 11.64
C ASP A 365 -16.91 11.62 10.49
N LEU A 366 -16.01 11.22 9.59
CA LEU A 366 -16.42 10.62 8.30
C LEU A 366 -16.51 9.09 8.32
N HIS A 367 -15.65 8.40 9.06
CA HIS A 367 -15.60 6.93 9.12
C HIS A 367 -15.65 6.27 7.72
N LEU A 368 -14.71 6.65 6.86
CA LEU A 368 -14.65 6.17 5.48
C LEU A 368 -13.72 4.96 5.38
N LEU A 369 -13.90 4.15 4.34
CA LEU A 369 -12.98 3.07 4.00
C LEU A 369 -11.56 3.61 3.77
N GLN A 370 -11.46 4.74 3.11
CA GLN A 370 -10.23 5.48 2.81
C GLN A 370 -10.49 6.99 2.74
N PRO A 371 -9.49 7.86 2.87
CA PRO A 371 -8.06 7.52 3.00
C PRO A 371 -7.74 6.81 4.31
N GLY A 372 -6.71 5.98 4.30
CA GLY A 372 -6.02 5.56 5.50
C GLY A 372 -5.42 6.78 6.20
N SER A 373 -5.19 6.69 7.50
CA SER A 373 -4.51 7.74 8.25
C SER A 373 -3.43 7.16 9.15
N ALA A 374 -2.27 7.81 9.15
CA ALA A 374 -1.11 7.48 9.93
C ALA A 374 -0.74 8.64 10.85
N LEU A 375 -0.74 8.41 12.14
CA LEU A 375 -0.23 9.35 13.13
C LEU A 375 1.27 9.15 13.28
N HIS A 376 2.03 10.19 13.08
CA HIS A 376 3.47 10.18 13.26
C HIS A 376 3.82 10.76 14.64
N ILE A 377 4.28 9.91 15.54
CA ILE A 377 4.53 10.23 16.96
C ILE A 377 6.01 10.08 17.27
N SER A 378 6.72 11.19 17.32
CA SER A 378 8.13 11.27 17.76
C SER A 378 8.25 11.72 19.21
N VAL A 379 9.47 11.76 19.72
CA VAL A 379 9.76 12.29 21.08
C VAL A 379 9.32 13.74 21.25
N CYS A 380 9.31 14.55 20.18
CA CYS A 380 8.90 15.96 20.22
C CYS A 380 7.39 16.16 20.01
N THR A 381 6.62 15.12 19.72
CA THR A 381 5.18 15.25 19.51
C THR A 381 4.44 15.57 20.81
N PRO A 382 3.58 16.62 20.81
CA PRO A 382 2.82 16.99 22.01
C PRO A 382 1.92 15.85 22.49
N GLU A 383 1.91 15.62 23.80
CA GLU A 383 1.08 14.58 24.44
C GLU A 383 -0.42 14.78 24.13
N ARG A 384 -0.88 16.01 24.05
CA ARG A 384 -2.26 16.33 23.66
C ARG A 384 -2.61 15.72 22.31
N PHE A 385 -1.72 15.80 21.33
CA PHE A 385 -1.97 15.25 19.98
C PHE A 385 -2.08 13.73 20.01
N LEU A 386 -1.16 13.04 20.68
CA LEU A 386 -1.23 11.59 20.85
C LEU A 386 -2.55 11.16 21.54
N ARG A 387 -2.96 11.89 22.57
CA ARG A 387 -4.23 11.61 23.26
C ARG A 387 -5.46 11.79 22.37
N GLU A 388 -5.48 12.83 21.52
CA GLU A 388 -6.57 13.00 20.54
C GLU A 388 -6.56 11.83 19.52
N GLY A 389 -5.40 11.39 19.06
CA GLY A 389 -5.26 10.17 18.24
C GLY A 389 -5.80 8.93 18.95
N CYS A 390 -5.46 8.72 20.22
CA CYS A 390 -5.97 7.60 21.02
C CYS A 390 -7.50 7.62 21.18
N LYS A 391 -8.13 8.81 21.23
CA LYS A 391 -9.60 8.94 21.25
C LYS A 391 -10.24 8.39 19.97
N VAL A 392 -9.61 8.65 18.82
CA VAL A 392 -10.11 8.11 17.54
C VAL A 392 -9.87 6.60 17.47
N ILE A 393 -8.67 6.13 17.83
CA ILE A 393 -8.34 4.68 17.88
C ILE A 393 -9.36 3.92 18.74
N ARG A 394 -9.72 4.44 19.93
CA ARG A 394 -10.69 3.83 20.85
C ARG A 394 -12.04 3.53 20.20
N LYS A 395 -12.44 4.29 19.16
CA LYS A 395 -13.73 4.10 18.49
C LYS A 395 -13.81 2.85 17.63
N GLY A 396 -12.67 2.22 17.34
CA GLY A 396 -12.63 0.90 16.70
C GLY A 396 -12.68 0.93 15.16
N TYR A 397 -12.39 2.07 14.53
CA TYR A 397 -12.38 2.17 13.04
C TYR A 397 -11.19 1.47 12.38
N GLY A 398 -10.26 0.91 13.16
CA GLY A 398 -9.03 0.32 12.66
C GLY A 398 -7.98 1.35 12.20
N TYR A 399 -8.22 2.62 12.39
CA TYR A 399 -7.30 3.73 12.13
C TYR A 399 -7.55 4.88 13.12
N PRO A 400 -6.61 5.84 13.24
CA PRO A 400 -5.30 5.88 12.58
C PRO A 400 -4.35 4.78 13.09
N SER A 401 -3.44 4.35 12.20
CA SER A 401 -2.25 3.60 12.63
C SER A 401 -1.20 4.57 13.18
N VAL A 402 -0.20 4.07 13.91
CA VAL A 402 0.79 4.93 14.59
C VAL A 402 2.19 4.56 14.15
N PHE A 403 2.95 5.56 13.70
CA PHE A 403 4.32 5.44 13.21
C PHE A 403 5.32 6.17 14.09
N ASN A 404 6.55 5.67 14.09
CA ASN A 404 7.67 6.23 14.86
C ASN A 404 8.67 6.96 13.94
N PRO A 405 8.59 8.30 13.81
CA PRO A 405 9.56 9.06 13.04
C PRO A 405 11.00 8.87 13.52
N ASP A 406 11.22 8.68 14.83
CA ASP A 406 12.57 8.53 15.36
C ASP A 406 13.23 7.23 14.87
N THR A 407 12.45 6.17 14.57
CA THR A 407 12.96 4.92 14.00
C THR A 407 13.08 4.99 12.47
N TYR A 408 12.04 5.44 11.76
CA TYR A 408 12.10 5.39 10.29
C TYR A 408 13.06 6.42 9.68
N VAL A 409 13.31 7.55 10.35
CA VAL A 409 14.37 8.48 9.92
C VAL A 409 15.76 7.82 9.99
N MET A 410 16.03 7.07 11.05
CA MET A 410 17.29 6.32 11.17
C MET A 410 17.40 5.22 10.09
N GLU A 411 16.31 4.56 9.77
CA GLU A 411 16.23 3.58 8.68
C GLU A 411 16.56 4.24 7.33
N LEU A 412 15.87 5.33 6.97
CA LEU A 412 16.07 6.04 5.72
C LEU A 412 17.50 6.59 5.58
N MET A 413 18.06 7.12 6.68
CA MET A 413 19.46 7.55 6.71
C MET A 413 20.43 6.37 6.51
N ARG A 414 20.13 5.20 7.07
CA ARG A 414 20.91 3.98 6.86
C ARG A 414 20.89 3.52 5.41
N GLN A 415 19.78 3.73 4.71
CA GLN A 415 19.66 3.49 3.27
C GLN A 415 20.32 4.57 2.40
N GLY A 416 21.03 5.54 3.00
CA GLY A 416 21.80 6.58 2.30
C GLY A 416 21.07 7.89 2.04
N LYS A 417 19.85 8.09 2.58
CA LYS A 417 19.13 9.35 2.47
C LYS A 417 19.73 10.41 3.40
N THR A 418 19.69 11.68 2.99
CA THR A 418 20.14 12.77 3.88
C THR A 418 19.18 12.89 5.07
N PRO A 419 19.63 13.44 6.22
CA PRO A 419 18.78 13.66 7.38
C PRO A 419 17.52 14.50 7.05
N GLU A 420 17.68 15.50 6.20
CA GLU A 420 16.60 16.39 5.77
C GLU A 420 15.57 15.63 4.93
N ASP A 421 16.02 14.83 3.95
CA ASP A 421 15.12 14.07 3.07
C ASP A 421 14.44 12.93 3.85
N ALA A 422 15.13 12.31 4.80
CA ALA A 422 14.59 11.30 5.70
C ALA A 422 13.49 11.86 6.63
N ARG A 423 13.66 13.08 7.14
CA ARG A 423 12.65 13.75 8.00
C ARG A 423 11.42 14.20 7.24
N GLU A 424 11.55 14.58 5.97
CA GLU A 424 10.44 14.86 5.07
C GLU A 424 9.76 13.58 4.55
N GLY A 425 10.31 12.42 4.86
CA GLY A 425 9.74 11.11 4.56
C GLY A 425 8.64 10.68 5.53
N GLY A 426 8.09 9.54 5.28
CA GLY A 426 7.02 8.94 6.10
C GLY A 426 6.37 7.75 5.43
N CYS A 427 5.19 7.41 5.90
CA CYS A 427 4.43 6.27 5.39
C CYS A 427 3.85 6.55 4.01
N SER A 428 4.03 5.59 3.12
CA SER A 428 3.60 5.68 1.71
C SER A 428 2.55 4.62 1.33
N GLY A 429 1.77 4.12 2.23
CA GLY A 429 0.77 3.08 1.97
C GLY A 429 0.38 2.39 3.25
N CYS A 430 0.83 1.14 3.44
CA CYS A 430 0.50 0.35 4.63
C CYS A 430 1.41 0.66 5.81
N ILE A 431 2.72 0.35 5.65
CA ILE A 431 3.76 0.56 6.65
C ILE A 431 5.08 1.02 6.02
N GLU A 432 5.16 0.99 4.72
CA GLU A 432 6.34 1.32 3.95
C GLU A 432 6.70 2.79 4.14
N VAL A 433 7.97 3.09 4.37
CA VAL A 433 8.45 4.46 4.53
C VAL A 433 9.45 4.82 3.43
N GLY A 434 9.39 6.07 2.99
CA GLY A 434 10.25 6.58 1.93
C GLY A 434 10.45 8.09 2.03
N ALA A 435 11.38 8.64 1.24
CA ALA A 435 11.64 10.06 1.12
C ALA A 435 10.64 10.69 0.12
N PHE A 436 9.66 11.44 0.63
CA PHE A 436 8.57 11.99 -0.16
C PHE A 436 9.05 12.91 -1.28
N GLY A 437 8.50 12.72 -2.48
CA GLY A 437 8.82 13.50 -3.67
C GLY A 437 10.25 13.34 -4.20
N LYS A 438 11.00 12.36 -3.71
CA LYS A 438 12.43 12.19 -4.04
C LYS A 438 12.82 10.74 -4.38
N GLU A 439 11.92 9.81 -4.15
CA GLU A 439 12.20 8.39 -4.20
C GLU A 439 11.27 7.62 -5.14
N ALA A 440 11.84 6.75 -5.98
CA ALA A 440 11.11 5.64 -6.56
C ALA A 440 11.09 4.50 -5.54
N TYR A 441 9.96 4.31 -4.93
CA TYR A 441 9.70 3.30 -3.93
C TYR A 441 9.00 2.10 -4.58
N VAL A 442 9.71 1.00 -4.78
CA VAL A 442 9.19 -0.15 -5.52
C VAL A 442 9.03 -1.36 -4.62
N LEU A 443 7.80 -1.86 -4.51
CA LEU A 443 7.50 -3.14 -3.89
C LEU A 443 7.48 -4.25 -4.94
N THR A 444 7.98 -5.43 -4.56
CA THR A 444 8.07 -6.57 -5.49
C THR A 444 7.07 -7.69 -5.20
N GLY A 445 6.29 -7.56 -4.13
CA GLY A 445 5.40 -8.60 -3.63
C GLY A 445 5.97 -9.36 -2.43
N TYR A 446 5.27 -10.40 -2.01
CA TYR A 446 5.46 -11.04 -0.70
C TYR A 446 6.24 -12.35 -0.82
N LEU A 447 7.07 -12.65 0.21
CA LEU A 447 7.77 -13.92 0.40
C LEU A 447 7.14 -14.69 1.56
N ASN A 448 6.72 -15.91 1.32
CA ASN A 448 6.13 -16.82 2.32
C ASN A 448 7.22 -17.52 3.13
N VAL A 449 7.69 -16.89 4.19
CA VAL A 449 8.80 -17.43 4.99
C VAL A 449 8.47 -18.77 5.67
N PRO A 450 7.29 -18.99 6.24
CA PRO A 450 6.92 -20.30 6.78
C PRO A 450 6.90 -21.43 5.74
N LYS A 451 6.51 -21.13 4.50
CA LYS A 451 6.51 -22.14 3.43
C LYS A 451 7.93 -22.55 3.00
N ILE A 452 8.90 -21.66 3.19
CA ILE A 452 10.31 -22.02 2.98
C ILE A 452 10.73 -23.14 3.95
N LEU A 453 10.28 -23.09 5.22
CA LEU A 453 10.51 -24.20 6.15
C LEU A 453 9.75 -25.46 5.71
N GLU A 454 8.51 -25.34 5.25
CA GLU A 454 7.71 -26.47 4.78
C GLU A 454 8.44 -27.22 3.66
N VAL A 455 8.94 -26.55 2.63
CA VAL A 455 9.71 -27.20 1.55
C VAL A 455 11.08 -27.68 2.00
N THR A 456 11.68 -27.07 3.02
CA THR A 456 12.91 -27.56 3.67
C THR A 456 12.66 -28.92 4.34
N LEU A 457 11.53 -29.05 5.06
CA LEU A 457 11.12 -30.30 5.72
C LEU A 457 10.73 -31.41 4.71
N HIS A 458 10.57 -31.07 3.43
CA HIS A 458 10.26 -31.98 2.32
C HIS A 458 11.37 -32.03 1.26
N ASN A 459 12.60 -31.65 1.63
CA ASN A 459 13.79 -31.72 0.77
C ASN A 459 13.58 -31.08 -0.61
N GLY A 460 12.98 -29.87 -0.63
CA GLY A 460 12.77 -29.08 -1.84
C GLY A 460 11.46 -29.35 -2.60
N THR A 461 10.62 -30.26 -2.09
CA THR A 461 9.31 -30.57 -2.68
C THR A 461 8.21 -29.79 -1.95
N ASP A 462 7.28 -29.20 -2.69
CA ASP A 462 6.05 -28.65 -2.12
C ASP A 462 5.07 -29.81 -1.83
N PRO A 463 4.72 -30.07 -0.55
CA PRO A 463 3.87 -31.19 -0.21
C PRO A 463 2.41 -31.02 -0.67
N VAL A 464 1.96 -29.77 -0.93
CA VAL A 464 0.60 -29.49 -1.40
C VAL A 464 0.41 -29.87 -2.86
N SER A 465 1.36 -29.49 -3.72
CA SER A 465 1.31 -29.77 -5.17
C SER A 465 2.07 -31.03 -5.58
N GLY A 466 2.95 -31.58 -4.73
CA GLY A 466 3.86 -32.69 -5.04
C GLY A 466 4.99 -32.32 -6.01
N LYS A 467 5.13 -31.01 -6.36
CA LYS A 467 6.15 -30.55 -7.29
C LYS A 467 7.44 -30.19 -6.56
N LYS A 468 8.58 -30.47 -7.18
CA LYS A 468 9.86 -29.95 -6.75
C LYS A 468 9.96 -28.47 -7.14
N VAL A 469 10.04 -27.59 -6.12
CA VAL A 469 10.02 -26.14 -6.30
C VAL A 469 11.30 -25.45 -5.83
N SER A 470 12.22 -26.18 -5.22
CA SER A 470 13.45 -25.63 -4.66
C SER A 470 14.61 -26.65 -4.59
N LEU A 471 15.68 -26.25 -3.91
CA LEU A 471 16.90 -27.07 -3.74
C LEU A 471 16.64 -28.34 -2.90
N GLU A 472 17.34 -29.40 -3.21
CA GLU A 472 17.50 -30.55 -2.31
C GLU A 472 18.57 -30.19 -1.26
N THR A 473 18.12 -29.92 -0.03
CA THR A 473 19.01 -29.51 1.07
C THR A 473 19.31 -30.65 2.05
N GLY A 474 18.85 -31.87 1.74
CA GLY A 474 18.99 -33.06 2.55
C GLY A 474 17.67 -33.53 3.19
N ASP A 475 17.57 -34.83 3.49
CA ASP A 475 16.40 -35.36 4.20
C ASP A 475 16.44 -34.90 5.67
N PRO A 476 15.46 -34.10 6.15
CA PRO A 476 15.47 -33.54 7.50
C PRO A 476 15.42 -34.61 8.60
N ARG A 477 14.97 -35.83 8.27
CA ARG A 477 14.97 -36.97 9.20
C ARG A 477 16.38 -37.43 9.57
N THR A 478 17.38 -37.06 8.76
CA THR A 478 18.79 -37.42 8.98
C THR A 478 19.56 -36.35 9.75
N PHE A 479 18.99 -35.15 9.92
CA PHE A 479 19.63 -34.07 10.65
C PHE A 479 19.75 -34.42 12.15
N ARG A 480 20.92 -34.19 12.71
CA ARG A 480 21.27 -34.54 14.09
C ARG A 480 21.19 -33.36 15.04
N THR A 481 21.35 -32.14 14.49
CA THR A 481 21.34 -30.89 15.24
C THR A 481 20.36 -29.88 14.66
N TYR A 482 19.97 -28.94 15.46
CA TYR A 482 19.13 -27.81 15.01
C TYR A 482 19.84 -26.97 13.96
N GLU A 483 21.14 -26.81 14.09
CA GLU A 483 21.99 -26.04 13.17
C GLU A 483 21.97 -26.64 11.77
N GLU A 484 22.00 -27.98 11.61
CA GLU A 484 21.90 -28.65 10.30
C GLU A 484 20.56 -28.36 9.62
N LEU A 485 19.47 -28.36 10.38
CA LEU A 485 18.16 -27.97 9.86
C LEU A 485 18.11 -26.49 9.49
N TYR A 486 18.63 -25.63 10.36
CA TYR A 486 18.64 -24.21 10.14
C TYR A 486 19.49 -23.79 8.94
N ASP A 487 20.66 -24.41 8.75
CA ASP A 487 21.52 -24.22 7.55
C ASP A 487 20.79 -24.65 6.26
N ALA A 488 20.02 -25.73 6.30
CA ALA A 488 19.19 -26.14 5.17
C ALA A 488 18.09 -25.10 4.86
N PHE A 489 17.42 -24.59 5.89
CA PHE A 489 16.42 -23.53 5.77
C PHE A 489 17.03 -22.22 5.21
N LEU A 490 18.21 -21.82 5.69
CA LEU A 490 18.90 -20.63 5.22
C LEU A 490 19.30 -20.72 3.73
N LYS A 491 19.76 -21.89 3.27
CA LYS A 491 20.01 -22.12 1.83
C LYS A 491 18.76 -21.94 0.98
N GLN A 492 17.60 -22.35 1.48
CA GLN A 492 16.33 -22.17 0.78
C GLN A 492 15.92 -20.68 0.76
N ILE A 493 16.12 -19.93 1.85
CA ILE A 493 15.90 -18.48 1.89
C ILE A 493 16.70 -17.80 0.77
N HIS A 494 17.99 -18.03 0.69
CA HIS A 494 18.84 -17.44 -0.36
C HIS A 494 18.37 -17.81 -1.76
N TYR A 495 17.97 -19.07 -1.98
CA TYR A 495 17.48 -19.53 -3.28
C TYR A 495 16.24 -18.74 -3.73
N PHE A 496 15.24 -18.58 -2.86
CA PHE A 496 14.01 -17.85 -3.21
C PHE A 496 14.22 -16.34 -3.31
N VAL A 497 15.07 -15.76 -2.47
CA VAL A 497 15.46 -14.35 -2.58
C VAL A 497 16.16 -14.06 -3.89
N ASP A 498 17.14 -14.89 -4.28
CA ASP A 498 17.85 -14.73 -5.56
C ASP A 498 16.91 -14.87 -6.77
N MET A 499 15.96 -15.79 -6.70
CA MET A 499 14.92 -15.97 -7.71
C MET A 499 14.03 -14.73 -7.83
N LYS A 500 13.58 -14.13 -6.70
CA LYS A 500 12.80 -12.90 -6.69
C LYS A 500 13.60 -11.73 -7.24
N VAL A 501 14.81 -11.51 -6.76
CA VAL A 501 15.68 -10.40 -7.22
C VAL A 501 15.87 -10.43 -8.73
N ARG A 502 16.18 -11.62 -9.28
CA ARG A 502 16.39 -11.81 -10.72
C ARG A 502 15.17 -11.41 -11.53
N VAL A 503 13.97 -11.87 -11.14
CA VAL A 503 12.75 -11.61 -11.90
C VAL A 503 12.23 -10.20 -11.63
N SER A 504 12.33 -9.70 -10.40
CA SER A 504 11.98 -8.32 -10.07
C SER A 504 12.78 -7.30 -10.88
N ASN A 505 14.08 -7.52 -11.04
CA ASN A 505 14.92 -6.70 -11.91
C ASN A 505 14.50 -6.75 -13.39
N TYR A 506 14.06 -7.90 -13.86
CA TYR A 506 13.49 -8.02 -15.21
C TYR A 506 12.20 -7.22 -15.35
N ILE A 507 11.30 -7.31 -14.36
CA ILE A 507 10.02 -6.56 -14.37
C ILE A 507 10.27 -5.06 -14.35
N ASP A 508 11.18 -4.55 -13.51
CA ASP A 508 11.52 -3.12 -13.44
C ASP A 508 12.01 -2.60 -14.80
N ARG A 509 12.84 -3.38 -15.49
CA ARG A 509 13.27 -3.03 -16.86
C ARG A 509 12.11 -3.00 -17.87
N MET A 510 11.11 -3.86 -17.68
CA MET A 510 9.92 -3.82 -18.55
C MET A 510 9.08 -2.58 -18.31
N PHE A 511 8.97 -2.12 -17.06
CA PHE A 511 8.30 -0.85 -16.75
C PHE A 511 9.08 0.34 -17.35
N ALA A 512 10.37 0.45 -17.11
CA ALA A 512 11.20 1.50 -17.70
C ALA A 512 11.10 1.56 -19.23
N LYS A 513 10.99 0.40 -19.89
CA LYS A 513 10.95 0.32 -21.35
C LYS A 513 9.58 0.57 -21.96
N TYR A 514 8.50 0.04 -21.37
CA TYR A 514 7.19 0.01 -22.02
C TYR A 514 6.12 0.84 -21.31
N ALA A 515 6.36 1.23 -20.07
CA ALA A 515 5.41 1.99 -19.27
C ALA A 515 6.09 3.12 -18.47
N PRO A 516 6.88 4.01 -19.11
CA PRO A 516 7.44 5.16 -18.44
C PRO A 516 6.34 6.05 -17.85
N ALA A 517 6.62 6.62 -16.66
CA ALA A 517 5.70 7.43 -15.87
C ALA A 517 5.98 8.94 -16.07
N THR A 518 5.68 9.45 -17.25
CA THR A 518 6.10 10.79 -17.70
C THR A 518 5.44 11.91 -16.89
N PHE A 519 4.20 11.72 -16.44
CA PHE A 519 3.51 12.69 -15.58
C PHE A 519 4.00 12.61 -14.13
N LEU A 520 4.10 11.42 -13.55
CA LEU A 520 4.61 11.25 -12.18
C LEU A 520 6.04 11.81 -12.04
N SER A 521 6.89 11.62 -13.05
CA SER A 521 8.29 12.08 -13.08
C SER A 521 8.43 13.60 -12.90
N LEU A 522 7.39 14.39 -13.21
CA LEU A 522 7.37 15.84 -12.99
C LEU A 522 7.52 16.24 -11.52
N PHE A 523 7.05 15.40 -10.60
CA PHE A 523 6.95 15.71 -9.17
C PHE A 523 8.02 15.02 -8.32
N ILE A 524 8.89 14.23 -8.94
CA ILE A 524 9.95 13.50 -8.23
C ILE A 524 11.29 14.17 -8.50
N ASP A 525 12.00 14.48 -7.43
CA ASP A 525 13.31 15.18 -7.51
C ASP A 525 14.27 14.44 -8.42
N ASP A 526 15.00 15.24 -9.17
CA ASP A 526 16.06 14.89 -10.10
C ASP A 526 15.58 14.33 -11.44
N CYS A 527 14.31 13.87 -11.59
CA CYS A 527 13.82 13.34 -12.87
C CYS A 527 13.96 14.36 -14.03
N ILE A 528 13.49 15.60 -13.85
CA ILE A 528 13.62 16.66 -14.86
C ILE A 528 15.10 17.00 -15.08
N ALA A 529 15.87 17.21 -14.01
CA ALA A 529 17.28 17.59 -14.10
C ALA A 529 18.15 16.52 -14.77
N LYS A 530 17.85 15.24 -14.54
CA LYS A 530 18.52 14.11 -15.19
C LYS A 530 17.97 13.81 -16.60
N GLY A 531 16.77 14.32 -16.95
CA GLY A 531 16.05 13.93 -18.16
C GLY A 531 15.70 12.45 -18.19
N LYS A 532 15.31 11.87 -17.03
CA LYS A 532 15.05 10.44 -16.87
C LYS A 532 13.73 10.18 -16.16
N ASP A 533 13.07 9.12 -16.60
CA ASP A 533 11.81 8.65 -16.04
C ASP A 533 11.94 8.07 -14.62
N TYR A 534 10.84 8.07 -13.90
CA TYR A 534 10.68 7.48 -12.55
C TYR A 534 11.21 6.06 -12.44
N TYR A 535 10.99 5.21 -13.46
CA TYR A 535 11.48 3.81 -13.48
C TYR A 535 12.89 3.66 -14.04
N ASN A 536 13.45 4.72 -14.63
CA ASN A 536 14.74 4.66 -15.32
C ASN A 536 15.82 5.52 -14.65
N CYS A 537 16.04 5.35 -13.37
CA CYS A 537 17.06 6.08 -12.58
C CYS A 537 16.82 7.61 -12.49
N GLY A 538 15.62 8.10 -12.79
CA GLY A 538 15.27 9.52 -12.68
C GLY A 538 15.32 10.04 -11.24
N PRO A 539 14.63 9.42 -10.29
CA PRO A 539 14.56 9.86 -8.90
C PRO A 539 15.94 9.98 -8.24
N ARG A 540 16.00 10.80 -7.17
CA ARG A 540 17.21 10.93 -6.33
C ARG A 540 17.56 9.61 -5.68
N TYR A 541 16.55 8.92 -5.13
CA TYR A 541 16.65 7.60 -4.47
C TYR A 541 15.80 6.57 -5.22
N ASN A 542 16.30 5.34 -5.30
CA ASN A 542 15.70 4.28 -6.13
C ASN A 542 15.68 2.94 -5.38
N THR A 543 14.83 2.82 -4.37
CA THR A 543 14.76 1.64 -3.51
C THR A 543 13.81 0.58 -4.05
N THR A 544 14.12 -0.68 -3.74
CA THR A 544 13.28 -1.84 -4.08
C THR A 544 13.15 -2.73 -2.84
N TYR A 545 11.94 -3.22 -2.55
CA TYR A 545 11.67 -4.00 -1.34
C TYR A 545 11.16 -5.40 -1.65
N ILE A 546 11.63 -6.38 -0.86
CA ILE A 546 11.01 -7.71 -0.74
C ILE A 546 10.27 -7.76 0.58
N GLN A 547 8.96 -8.02 0.53
CA GLN A 547 8.09 -8.05 1.69
C GLN A 547 8.01 -9.47 2.25
N CYS A 548 8.57 -9.69 3.45
CA CYS A 548 8.55 -10.99 4.13
C CYS A 548 7.32 -11.11 5.04
N THR A 549 6.67 -12.27 5.02
CA THR A 549 5.44 -12.56 5.77
C THR A 549 5.62 -13.77 6.66
N GLY A 550 5.06 -13.73 7.87
CA GLY A 550 4.94 -14.90 8.73
C GLY A 550 6.04 -15.05 9.79
N LEU A 551 6.64 -13.94 10.28
CA LEU A 551 7.72 -14.00 11.28
C LEU A 551 7.30 -14.76 12.55
N GLY A 552 6.11 -14.49 13.09
CA GLY A 552 5.61 -15.21 14.28
C GLY A 552 5.46 -16.70 14.02
N THR A 553 4.86 -17.08 12.88
CA THR A 553 4.65 -18.50 12.52
C THR A 553 5.96 -19.26 12.33
N ILE A 554 6.95 -18.66 11.64
CA ILE A 554 8.25 -19.32 11.44
C ILE A 554 9.03 -19.41 12.74
N THR A 555 9.05 -18.35 13.54
CA THR A 555 9.70 -18.35 14.86
C THR A 555 9.18 -19.45 15.76
N ASP A 556 7.85 -19.53 15.89
CA ASP A 556 7.19 -20.53 16.73
C ASP A 556 7.42 -21.95 16.21
N SER A 557 7.42 -22.14 14.89
CA SER A 557 7.70 -23.45 14.27
C SER A 557 9.14 -23.89 14.55
N LEU A 558 10.10 -22.99 14.42
CA LEU A 558 11.51 -23.27 14.75
C LEU A 558 11.71 -23.50 16.26
N SER A 559 10.96 -22.78 17.12
CA SER A 559 10.96 -23.00 18.57
C SER A 559 10.53 -24.43 18.92
N VAL A 560 9.44 -24.92 18.29
CA VAL A 560 8.99 -26.32 18.47
C VAL A 560 10.06 -27.32 18.05
N LEU A 561 10.62 -27.15 16.84
CA LEU A 561 11.62 -28.06 16.30
C LEU A 561 12.89 -28.06 17.16
N LYS A 562 13.43 -26.88 17.49
CA LYS A 562 14.62 -26.75 18.32
C LYS A 562 14.42 -27.41 19.67
N LYS A 563 13.38 -27.03 20.39
CA LYS A 563 13.15 -27.49 21.76
C LYS A 563 12.76 -28.96 21.81
N HIS A 564 11.72 -29.37 21.07
CA HIS A 564 11.09 -30.67 21.29
C HIS A 564 11.65 -31.78 20.40
N VAL A 565 12.34 -31.46 19.30
CA VAL A 565 12.98 -32.48 18.43
C VAL A 565 14.47 -32.62 18.77
N PHE A 566 15.22 -31.51 18.80
CA PHE A 566 16.68 -31.58 18.94
C PHE A 566 17.15 -31.52 20.39
N GLU A 567 16.60 -30.67 21.24
CA GLU A 567 17.06 -30.52 22.65
C GLU A 567 16.43 -31.59 23.59
N GLU A 568 15.10 -31.58 23.70
CA GLU A 568 14.40 -32.49 24.61
C GLU A 568 14.17 -33.90 24.04
N ARG A 569 14.24 -34.02 22.69
CA ARG A 569 13.98 -35.27 21.96
C ARG A 569 12.64 -35.93 22.33
N LYS A 570 11.64 -35.08 22.57
CA LYS A 570 10.27 -35.51 22.90
C LYS A 570 9.57 -36.12 21.69
N PHE A 571 9.84 -35.56 20.52
CA PHE A 571 9.40 -36.03 19.22
C PHE A 571 10.61 -36.23 18.32
N ASN A 572 10.52 -37.11 17.35
CA ASN A 572 11.47 -37.14 16.23
C ASN A 572 10.95 -36.35 15.02
N MET A 573 11.81 -36.07 14.04
CA MET A 573 11.46 -35.31 12.85
C MET A 573 10.33 -35.97 12.01
N GLU A 574 10.38 -37.30 11.88
CA GLU A 574 9.33 -38.06 11.18
C GLU A 574 7.94 -37.85 11.80
N GLN A 575 7.84 -37.84 13.14
CA GLN A 575 6.57 -37.61 13.83
C GLN A 575 6.03 -36.19 13.56
N ILE A 576 6.90 -35.19 13.54
CA ILE A 576 6.49 -33.80 13.26
C ILE A 576 6.04 -33.66 11.81
N ILE A 577 6.82 -34.18 10.85
CA ILE A 577 6.47 -34.14 9.42
C ILE A 577 5.13 -34.86 9.19
N HIS A 578 4.98 -36.07 9.75
CA HIS A 578 3.72 -36.81 9.64
C HIS A 578 2.54 -36.03 10.24
N ALA A 579 2.70 -35.41 11.42
CA ALA A 579 1.64 -34.63 12.05
C ALA A 579 1.25 -33.41 11.22
N THR A 580 2.20 -32.69 10.63
CA THR A 580 1.92 -31.55 9.75
C THR A 580 1.28 -31.96 8.43
N ASP A 581 1.72 -33.06 7.82
CA ASP A 581 1.15 -33.57 6.56
C ASP A 581 -0.26 -34.12 6.72
N THR A 582 -0.57 -34.70 7.89
CA THR A 582 -1.91 -35.21 8.22
C THR A 582 -2.79 -34.17 8.93
N ASN A 583 -2.39 -32.89 8.93
CA ASN A 583 -3.11 -31.81 9.61
C ASN A 583 -3.40 -32.09 11.09
N PHE A 584 -2.46 -32.75 11.78
CA PHE A 584 -2.59 -33.25 13.16
C PHE A 584 -3.75 -34.21 13.39
N GLU A 585 -4.29 -34.86 12.34
CA GLU A 585 -5.35 -35.87 12.50
C GLU A 585 -4.90 -37.02 13.41
N GLY A 586 -5.67 -37.29 14.47
CA GLY A 586 -5.31 -38.26 15.51
C GLY A 586 -4.13 -37.84 16.40
N GLN A 587 -3.59 -36.63 16.29
CA GLN A 587 -2.41 -36.09 16.97
C GLN A 587 -2.76 -34.95 17.93
N GLU A 588 -4.00 -34.84 18.39
CA GLU A 588 -4.44 -33.72 19.24
C GLU A 588 -3.63 -33.64 20.55
N ALA A 589 -3.20 -34.77 21.12
CA ALA A 589 -2.33 -34.78 22.29
C ALA A 589 -0.97 -34.11 22.04
N MET A 590 -0.37 -34.33 20.84
CA MET A 590 0.85 -33.63 20.42
C MET A 590 0.59 -32.13 20.23
N ARG A 591 -0.49 -31.77 19.60
CA ARG A 591 -0.90 -30.38 19.35
C ARG A 591 -1.10 -29.60 20.64
N GLN A 592 -1.75 -30.23 21.65
CA GLN A 592 -1.93 -29.66 23.00
C GLN A 592 -0.60 -29.58 23.77
N PHE A 593 0.26 -30.59 23.62
CA PHE A 593 1.60 -30.54 24.21
C PHE A 593 2.41 -29.35 23.67
N ILE A 594 2.42 -29.18 22.36
CA ILE A 594 3.10 -28.05 21.70
C ILE A 594 2.56 -26.71 22.23
N LEU A 595 1.22 -26.55 22.30
CA LEU A 595 0.59 -25.33 22.81
C LEU A 595 1.06 -24.97 24.23
N ASN A 596 1.17 -25.97 25.10
CA ASN A 596 1.37 -25.71 26.53
C ASN A 596 2.85 -25.78 26.98
N ARG A 597 3.77 -26.21 26.10
CA ARG A 597 5.17 -26.46 26.46
C ARG A 597 6.20 -25.75 25.64
N THR A 598 5.78 -25.08 24.55
CA THR A 598 6.69 -24.34 23.68
C THR A 598 6.73 -22.87 24.09
N PRO A 599 7.91 -22.27 24.21
CA PRO A 599 8.05 -20.81 24.22
C PRO A 599 7.61 -20.24 22.86
N PHE A 600 6.64 -19.32 22.87
CA PHE A 600 6.14 -18.65 21.67
C PHE A 600 6.54 -17.17 21.64
N PHE A 601 6.74 -16.65 20.43
CA PHE A 601 7.07 -15.26 20.17
C PHE A 601 5.94 -14.32 20.60
N GLY A 602 6.29 -13.13 21.12
CA GLY A 602 5.34 -12.14 21.60
C GLY A 602 5.02 -12.22 23.08
N ASN A 603 5.76 -13.02 23.87
CA ASN A 603 5.58 -13.21 25.30
C ASN A 603 6.74 -12.71 26.17
N ASP A 604 7.66 -11.92 25.60
CA ASP A 604 8.93 -11.49 26.26
C ASP A 604 9.76 -12.68 26.76
N ASP A 605 9.75 -13.78 25.97
CA ASP A 605 10.50 -15.00 26.27
C ASP A 605 11.79 -15.04 25.45
N GLU A 606 12.95 -15.03 26.11
CA GLU A 606 14.26 -14.99 25.45
C GLU A 606 14.53 -16.17 24.51
N TYR A 607 13.92 -17.34 24.76
CA TYR A 607 14.13 -18.49 23.90
C TYR A 607 13.50 -18.27 22.51
N ALA A 608 12.26 -17.85 22.47
CA ALA A 608 11.54 -17.56 21.23
C ALA A 608 12.06 -16.27 20.57
N ASP A 609 12.27 -15.21 21.35
CA ASP A 609 12.70 -13.91 20.84
C ASP A 609 14.07 -13.99 20.13
N ARG A 610 15.03 -14.78 20.64
CA ARG A 610 16.32 -15.02 19.97
C ARG A 610 16.16 -15.69 18.61
N ILE A 611 15.21 -16.62 18.46
CA ILE A 611 14.92 -17.24 17.17
C ILE A 611 14.33 -16.20 16.22
N ALA A 612 13.40 -15.36 16.69
CA ALA A 612 12.85 -14.26 15.88
C ALA A 612 13.93 -13.29 15.40
N ILE A 613 14.84 -12.88 16.30
CA ILE A 613 15.99 -12.00 15.98
C ILE A 613 16.89 -12.66 14.94
N GLN A 614 17.18 -13.96 15.08
CA GLN A 614 18.01 -14.69 14.14
C GLN A 614 17.36 -14.72 12.75
N VAL A 615 16.09 -15.15 12.65
CA VAL A 615 15.36 -15.20 11.36
C VAL A 615 15.26 -13.82 10.71
N PHE A 616 14.98 -12.77 11.50
CA PHE A 616 14.89 -11.41 10.99
C PHE A 616 16.23 -10.93 10.41
N ASN A 617 17.34 -11.18 11.12
CA ASN A 617 18.67 -10.81 10.64
C ASN A 617 19.09 -11.63 9.40
N ASP A 618 18.79 -12.93 9.35
CA ASP A 618 19.13 -13.77 8.22
C ASP A 618 18.33 -13.42 6.96
N LEU A 619 17.05 -13.01 7.11
CA LEU A 619 16.26 -12.44 6.00
C LEU A 619 16.86 -11.12 5.53
N TYR A 620 17.28 -10.25 6.46
CA TYR A 620 17.95 -9.01 6.16
C TYR A 620 19.26 -9.29 5.38
N ASP A 621 20.13 -10.15 5.88
CA ASP A 621 21.42 -10.46 5.25
C ASP A 621 21.24 -11.13 3.87
N ALA A 622 20.17 -11.86 3.66
CA ALA A 622 19.86 -12.46 2.37
C ALA A 622 19.39 -11.43 1.31
N ILE A 623 18.74 -10.36 1.72
CA ILE A 623 18.10 -9.38 0.83
C ILE A 623 18.92 -8.13 0.65
N GLU A 624 19.44 -7.59 1.74
CA GLU A 624 20.07 -6.26 1.81
C GLU A 624 21.26 -6.12 0.86
N GLY A 625 21.29 -5.00 0.14
CA GLY A 625 22.39 -4.67 -0.73
C GLY A 625 22.43 -5.42 -2.07
N LYS A 626 21.46 -6.31 -2.37
CA LYS A 626 21.38 -6.90 -3.70
C LYS A 626 21.02 -5.82 -4.73
N PRO A 627 21.75 -5.71 -5.85
CA PRO A 627 21.58 -4.59 -6.78
C PRO A 627 20.23 -4.64 -7.49
N ASN A 628 19.58 -3.51 -7.61
CA ASN A 628 18.43 -3.29 -8.47
C ASN A 628 18.85 -2.69 -9.84
N THR A 629 17.91 -2.53 -10.75
CA THR A 629 18.18 -1.99 -12.10
C THR A 629 18.31 -0.49 -12.17
N LYS A 630 18.09 0.21 -11.04
CA LYS A 630 18.01 1.68 -10.94
C LYS A 630 19.23 2.31 -10.24
N GLY A 631 20.30 1.51 -10.04
CA GLY A 631 21.56 1.99 -9.48
C GLY A 631 21.65 1.95 -7.94
N GLU A 632 20.63 1.43 -7.25
CA GLU A 632 20.60 1.17 -5.82
C GLU A 632 20.36 -0.31 -5.52
N CYS A 633 19.70 -0.67 -4.43
CA CYS A 633 19.61 -2.06 -3.99
C CYS A 633 18.23 -2.45 -3.45
N PHE A 634 18.07 -3.74 -3.17
CA PHE A 634 16.94 -4.33 -2.48
C PHE A 634 17.11 -4.18 -0.96
N HIS A 635 15.96 -4.00 -0.29
CA HIS A 635 15.85 -3.91 1.16
C HIS A 635 14.74 -4.85 1.67
N LEU A 636 14.84 -5.22 2.95
CA LEU A 636 13.83 -6.01 3.66
C LEU A 636 12.63 -5.13 4.04
N ASN A 637 11.42 -5.70 3.92
CA ASN A 637 10.18 -5.16 4.49
C ASN A 637 9.38 -6.28 5.15
N MET A 638 8.63 -6.01 6.23
CA MET A 638 7.90 -7.01 7.02
C MET A 638 6.41 -6.70 7.05
N LEU A 639 5.71 -7.12 5.99
CA LEU A 639 4.29 -6.84 5.77
C LEU A 639 3.60 -8.03 5.08
N SER A 640 2.29 -8.09 5.13
CA SER A 640 1.51 -9.14 4.46
C SER A 640 0.32 -8.63 3.64
N THR A 641 -0.24 -7.47 3.91
CA THR A 641 -1.56 -7.04 3.40
C THR A 641 -2.60 -8.14 3.65
N THR A 642 -3.02 -8.92 2.64
CA THR A 642 -3.85 -10.14 2.81
C THR A 642 -3.12 -11.43 2.49
N CYS A 643 -1.86 -11.35 2.07
CA CYS A 643 -1.09 -12.54 1.65
C CYS A 643 -0.92 -13.59 2.75
N HIS A 644 -0.90 -13.20 4.02
CA HIS A 644 -0.84 -14.16 5.12
C HIS A 644 -2.01 -15.16 5.11
N VAL A 645 -3.20 -14.74 4.66
CA VAL A 645 -4.36 -15.62 4.46
C VAL A 645 -4.16 -16.50 3.22
N TYR A 646 -3.78 -15.90 2.10
CA TYR A 646 -3.50 -16.63 0.87
C TYR A 646 -2.39 -17.66 1.05
N PHE A 647 -1.28 -17.27 1.66
CA PHE A 647 -0.14 -18.16 1.94
C PHE A 647 -0.53 -19.32 2.87
N GLY A 648 -1.33 -19.04 3.90
CA GLY A 648 -1.84 -20.09 4.77
C GLY A 648 -2.66 -21.15 4.04
N LYS A 649 -3.42 -20.77 3.00
CA LYS A 649 -4.17 -21.68 2.13
C LYS A 649 -3.28 -22.54 1.24
N MET A 650 -2.10 -22.05 0.91
CA MET A 650 -1.13 -22.74 0.07
C MET A 650 -0.22 -23.70 0.87
N MET A 651 -0.51 -23.94 2.14
CA MET A 651 0.33 -24.71 3.07
C MET A 651 -0.44 -25.78 3.83
N ASN A 652 0.24 -26.89 4.10
CA ASN A 652 -0.16 -27.86 5.13
C ASN A 652 -0.10 -27.22 6.53
N ALA A 653 -0.40 -28.00 7.57
CA ALA A 653 -0.19 -27.58 8.95
C ALA A 653 1.30 -27.28 9.20
N THR A 654 1.57 -26.47 10.22
CA THR A 654 2.95 -26.07 10.56
C THR A 654 3.34 -26.59 11.96
N PRO A 655 4.63 -26.79 12.23
CA PRO A 655 5.10 -27.35 13.51
C PRO A 655 4.58 -26.61 14.75
N ASN A 656 4.29 -25.29 14.66
CA ASN A 656 3.71 -24.49 15.73
C ASN A 656 2.21 -24.75 15.98
N ARG A 657 1.65 -25.88 15.49
CA ARG A 657 0.22 -26.30 15.65
C ARG A 657 -0.80 -25.56 14.76
N ARG A 658 -0.41 -24.64 13.88
CA ARG A 658 -1.34 -24.05 12.90
C ARG A 658 -1.88 -25.15 11.97
N LEU A 659 -3.17 -25.18 11.77
CA LEU A 659 -3.82 -26.15 10.87
C LEU A 659 -3.68 -25.71 9.40
N ALA A 660 -3.71 -26.69 8.49
CA ALA A 660 -3.69 -26.46 7.04
C ALA A 660 -4.80 -25.49 6.63
N GLY A 661 -4.51 -24.63 5.67
CA GLY A 661 -5.46 -23.63 5.15
C GLY A 661 -5.75 -22.44 6.07
N ARG A 662 -5.26 -22.42 7.30
CA ARG A 662 -5.40 -21.27 8.20
C ARG A 662 -4.32 -20.22 7.91
N ALA A 663 -4.63 -18.95 8.16
CA ALA A 663 -3.67 -17.86 7.96
C ALA A 663 -2.37 -18.11 8.76
N ILE A 664 -1.24 -17.72 8.17
CA ILE A 664 0.01 -17.55 8.91
C ILE A 664 -0.02 -16.20 9.65
N SER A 665 0.98 -15.91 10.51
CA SER A 665 1.06 -14.58 11.12
C SER A 665 1.33 -13.49 10.05
N ASP A 666 0.76 -12.31 10.25
CA ASP A 666 1.06 -11.15 9.40
C ASP A 666 2.40 -10.51 9.80
N GLY A 667 3.04 -9.77 8.91
CA GLY A 667 4.24 -8.97 9.18
C GLY A 667 5.14 -9.49 10.31
N THR A 668 5.28 -8.70 11.37
CA THR A 668 6.03 -9.06 12.58
C THR A 668 5.14 -9.47 13.76
N SER A 669 3.83 -9.55 13.58
CA SER A 669 2.91 -9.92 14.66
C SER A 669 3.12 -11.36 15.12
N PRO A 670 2.87 -11.68 16.41
CA PRO A 670 2.86 -13.05 16.90
C PRO A 670 1.86 -13.95 16.17
N SER A 671 2.04 -15.26 16.26
CA SER A 671 1.04 -16.24 15.76
C SER A 671 -0.27 -16.10 16.54
N HIS A 672 -1.40 -16.36 15.86
CA HIS A 672 -2.73 -16.24 16.46
C HIS A 672 -2.85 -17.08 17.74
N GLY A 673 -3.22 -16.44 18.85
CA GLY A 673 -3.39 -17.06 20.17
C GLY A 673 -2.09 -17.51 20.83
N ALA A 674 -0.93 -17.06 20.36
CA ALA A 674 0.37 -17.36 20.96
C ALA A 674 0.80 -16.32 22.00
N ASP A 675 0.42 -15.06 21.84
CA ASP A 675 0.78 -13.90 22.67
C ASP A 675 -0.15 -13.76 23.87
N THR A 676 0.08 -14.57 24.88
CA THR A 676 -0.81 -14.73 26.07
C THR A 676 -0.38 -13.88 27.28
N HIS A 677 0.79 -13.23 27.24
CA HIS A 677 1.33 -12.44 28.35
C HIS A 677 1.00 -10.94 28.29
N GLY A 678 0.05 -10.56 27.42
CA GLY A 678 -0.46 -9.19 27.29
C GLY A 678 0.35 -8.31 26.34
N PRO A 679 -0.19 -7.13 26.00
CA PRO A 679 0.37 -6.25 24.96
C PRO A 679 1.75 -5.70 25.33
N SER A 680 2.05 -5.54 26.61
CA SER A 680 3.36 -5.10 27.09
C SER A 680 4.46 -6.13 26.79
N ALA A 681 4.15 -7.42 26.88
CA ALA A 681 5.09 -8.48 26.53
C ALA A 681 5.32 -8.50 24.99
N VAL A 682 4.25 -8.32 24.21
CA VAL A 682 4.35 -8.25 22.73
C VAL A 682 5.31 -7.14 22.32
N VAL A 683 5.10 -5.89 22.78
CA VAL A 683 5.96 -4.76 22.38
C VAL A 683 7.39 -4.91 22.87
N LYS A 684 7.66 -5.62 23.97
CA LYS A 684 9.03 -5.95 24.41
C LYS A 684 9.69 -6.99 23.50
N SER A 685 8.99 -8.05 23.12
CA SER A 685 9.51 -9.04 22.16
C SER A 685 9.88 -8.37 20.84
N LEU A 686 9.00 -7.52 20.28
CA LEU A 686 9.26 -6.82 19.05
C LEU A 686 10.35 -5.73 19.19
N GLY A 687 10.46 -5.08 20.36
CA GLY A 687 11.49 -4.11 20.64
C GLY A 687 12.92 -4.69 20.68
N LYS A 688 13.07 -6.03 20.69
CA LYS A 688 14.37 -6.72 20.56
C LYS A 688 14.82 -6.87 19.10
N LEU A 689 13.92 -6.69 18.12
CA LEU A 689 14.26 -6.66 16.70
C LEU A 689 14.89 -5.30 16.36
N ASP A 690 15.96 -5.31 15.57
CA ASP A 690 16.55 -4.07 15.04
C ASP A 690 15.70 -3.57 13.85
N GLN A 691 14.60 -2.88 14.16
CA GLN A 691 13.61 -2.46 13.16
C GLN A 691 14.14 -1.39 12.20
N VAL A 692 15.25 -0.74 12.48
CA VAL A 692 15.98 0.14 11.56
C VAL A 692 16.52 -0.63 10.33
N LYS A 693 16.63 -1.95 10.42
CA LYS A 693 17.03 -2.83 9.30
C LYS A 693 15.92 -3.10 8.28
N SER A 694 14.70 -2.61 8.50
CA SER A 694 13.54 -2.93 7.66
C SER A 694 12.93 -1.65 7.09
N GLY A 695 12.44 -1.68 5.86
CA GLY A 695 11.63 -0.62 5.22
C GLY A 695 10.23 -0.48 5.80
N GLY A 696 9.98 -1.07 6.94
CA GLY A 696 8.75 -1.07 7.71
C GLY A 696 8.45 -2.43 8.32
N THR A 697 7.94 -2.40 9.56
CA THR A 697 7.50 -3.59 10.30
C THR A 697 6.08 -3.41 10.77
N LEU A 698 5.20 -4.34 10.43
CA LEU A 698 3.81 -4.29 10.81
C LEU A 698 3.56 -5.01 12.12
N LEU A 699 3.00 -4.31 13.12
CA LEU A 699 2.47 -4.90 14.35
C LEU A 699 0.97 -4.64 14.48
N ASN A 700 0.18 -5.72 14.49
CA ASN A 700 -1.22 -5.72 14.82
C ASN A 700 -1.45 -5.98 16.30
N GLN A 701 -2.34 -5.20 16.93
CA GLN A 701 -2.85 -5.45 18.27
C GLN A 701 -4.38 -5.42 18.26
N ARG A 702 -5.01 -6.39 18.90
CA ARG A 702 -6.47 -6.39 19.08
C ARG A 702 -6.80 -6.24 20.55
N PHE A 703 -7.58 -5.21 20.90
CA PHE A 703 -7.99 -4.92 22.27
C PHE A 703 -9.49 -5.06 22.41
N LEU A 704 -9.92 -5.58 23.56
CA LEU A 704 -11.33 -5.53 23.90
C LEU A 704 -11.74 -4.07 24.18
N PRO A 705 -12.93 -3.62 23.71
CA PRO A 705 -13.43 -2.27 23.97
C PRO A 705 -13.48 -1.91 25.46
N SER A 706 -13.62 -2.94 26.34
CA SER A 706 -13.60 -2.77 27.79
C SER A 706 -12.30 -2.18 28.33
N LEU A 707 -11.16 -2.40 27.65
CA LEU A 707 -9.84 -1.88 28.06
C LEU A 707 -9.70 -0.36 27.92
N LEU A 708 -10.51 0.26 27.05
CA LEU A 708 -10.39 1.68 26.69
C LEU A 708 -11.66 2.49 27.03
N LYS A 709 -12.46 2.04 27.99
CA LYS A 709 -13.73 2.69 28.35
C LYS A 709 -13.55 4.08 28.95
N ARG A 710 -12.56 4.26 29.81
CA ARG A 710 -12.34 5.50 30.58
C ARG A 710 -11.25 6.34 29.91
N ASP A 711 -11.27 7.64 30.17
CA ASP A 711 -10.23 8.54 29.64
C ASP A 711 -8.84 8.28 30.27
N GLU A 712 -8.80 7.71 31.47
CA GLU A 712 -7.56 7.23 32.10
C GLU A 712 -6.91 6.08 31.31
N ASP A 713 -7.73 5.22 30.67
CA ASP A 713 -7.23 4.10 29.89
C ASP A 713 -6.55 4.57 28.57
N LEU A 714 -6.93 5.76 28.05
CA LEU A 714 -6.24 6.39 26.93
C LEU A 714 -4.80 6.79 27.28
N ALA A 715 -4.54 7.16 28.54
CA ALA A 715 -3.16 7.42 28.98
C ALA A 715 -2.32 6.14 28.99
N LYS A 716 -2.91 4.98 29.30
CA LYS A 716 -2.21 3.69 29.22
C LYS A 716 -1.90 3.31 27.77
N LEU A 717 -2.87 3.53 26.85
CA LEU A 717 -2.64 3.29 25.41
C LEU A 717 -1.53 4.20 24.88
N ALA A 718 -1.57 5.49 25.21
CA ALA A 718 -0.51 6.44 24.85
C ALA A 718 0.87 6.02 25.41
N SER A 719 0.90 5.56 26.67
CA SER A 719 2.12 5.07 27.30
C SER A 719 2.65 3.79 26.62
N LEU A 720 1.78 2.87 26.25
CA LEU A 720 2.16 1.65 25.51
C LEU A 720 2.82 2.02 24.17
N ILE A 721 2.21 2.93 23.40
CA ILE A 721 2.76 3.44 22.13
C ILE A 721 4.12 4.08 22.35
N ARG A 722 4.24 4.99 23.33
CA ARG A 722 5.52 5.65 23.67
C ARG A 722 6.59 4.65 24.09
N SER A 723 6.22 3.64 24.91
CA SER A 723 7.17 2.62 25.37
C SER A 723 7.67 1.77 24.21
N TYR A 724 6.78 1.35 23.31
CA TYR A 724 7.15 0.61 22.11
C TYR A 724 8.11 1.42 21.21
N PHE A 725 7.81 2.69 21.01
CA PHE A 725 8.66 3.57 20.19
C PHE A 725 10.01 3.85 20.85
N ALA A 726 10.06 3.98 22.16
CA ALA A 726 11.32 4.09 22.90
C ALA A 726 12.20 2.82 22.82
N LEU A 727 11.58 1.66 22.55
CA LEU A 727 12.29 0.40 22.29
C LEU A 727 12.71 0.24 20.80
N GLY A 728 12.50 1.25 19.95
CA GLY A 728 12.82 1.20 18.53
C GLY A 728 11.72 0.61 17.64
N GLY A 729 10.50 0.46 18.15
CA GLY A 729 9.37 0.03 17.37
C GLY A 729 9.08 0.98 16.22
N HIS A 730 8.70 0.45 15.06
CA HIS A 730 8.50 1.21 13.83
C HIS A 730 7.04 1.65 13.66
N HIS A 731 6.10 0.71 13.80
CA HIS A 731 4.68 0.90 13.53
C HIS A 731 3.81 0.01 14.43
N ILE A 732 2.67 0.52 14.83
CA ILE A 732 1.64 -0.23 15.56
C ILE A 732 0.24 0.19 15.10
N GLN A 733 -0.66 -0.78 14.97
CA GLN A 733 -2.06 -0.56 14.61
C GLN A 733 -2.98 -1.37 15.51
N PHE A 734 -4.23 -0.91 15.64
CA PHE A 734 -5.16 -1.44 16.63
C PHE A 734 -6.51 -1.85 16.03
N ASN A 735 -7.04 -2.98 16.45
CA ASN A 735 -8.44 -3.36 16.35
C ASN A 735 -9.08 -3.24 17.73
N ILE A 736 -10.09 -2.40 17.90
CA ILE A 736 -10.82 -2.24 19.14
C ILE A 736 -12.22 -2.83 18.93
N VAL A 737 -12.32 -4.13 18.99
CA VAL A 737 -13.54 -4.88 18.70
C VAL A 737 -13.58 -6.20 19.49
N ASP A 738 -14.73 -6.55 19.99
CA ASP A 738 -14.95 -7.84 20.65
C ASP A 738 -15.40 -8.94 19.67
N THR A 739 -15.15 -10.18 20.06
CA THR A 739 -15.48 -11.37 19.27
C THR A 739 -16.99 -11.53 19.06
N ALA A 740 -17.81 -11.10 20.03
CA ALA A 740 -19.27 -11.21 19.93
C ALA A 740 -19.82 -10.28 18.83
N THR A 741 -19.28 -9.04 18.74
CA THR A 741 -19.63 -8.10 17.67
C THR A 741 -19.27 -8.65 16.29
N LEU A 742 -18.07 -9.24 16.13
CA LEU A 742 -17.65 -9.85 14.86
C LEU A 742 -18.55 -11.03 14.46
N HIS A 743 -18.91 -11.89 15.39
CA HIS A 743 -19.86 -12.99 15.11
C HIS A 743 -21.29 -12.50 14.87
N ALA A 744 -21.71 -11.42 15.52
CA ALA A 744 -23.01 -10.81 15.22
C ALA A 744 -23.03 -10.23 13.79
N ALA A 745 -21.93 -9.57 13.38
CA ALA A 745 -21.77 -9.04 12.02
C ALA A 745 -21.79 -10.15 10.95
N GLN A 746 -21.22 -11.33 11.23
CA GLN A 746 -21.36 -12.50 10.34
C GLN A 746 -22.79 -13.01 10.19
N LYS A 747 -23.59 -12.93 11.26
CA LYS A 747 -24.98 -13.44 11.27
C LYS A 747 -25.98 -12.43 10.72
N HIS A 748 -25.73 -11.15 10.91
CA HIS A 748 -26.60 -10.03 10.58
C HIS A 748 -25.86 -8.94 9.81
N PRO A 749 -25.29 -9.23 8.63
CA PRO A 749 -24.41 -8.31 7.91
C PRO A 749 -25.07 -6.97 7.58
N GLU A 750 -26.40 -6.95 7.41
CA GLU A 750 -27.17 -5.73 7.14
C GLU A 750 -27.19 -4.72 8.29
N GLU A 751 -27.01 -5.18 9.55
CA GLU A 751 -26.93 -4.32 10.73
C GLU A 751 -25.53 -3.75 10.99
N TYR A 752 -24.49 -4.30 10.34
CA TYR A 752 -23.08 -3.98 10.53
C TYR A 752 -22.36 -3.57 9.23
N ARG A 753 -23.09 -2.92 8.30
CA ARG A 753 -22.56 -2.57 6.98
C ARG A 753 -21.40 -1.60 7.01
N ASP A 754 -21.28 -0.81 8.07
CA ASP A 754 -20.23 0.19 8.30
C ASP A 754 -19.18 -0.24 9.34
N LEU A 755 -19.21 -1.51 9.77
CA LEU A 755 -18.21 -2.06 10.70
C LEU A 755 -16.86 -2.15 9.98
N LEU A 756 -15.97 -1.21 10.30
CA LEU A 756 -14.58 -1.23 9.84
C LEU A 756 -13.71 -2.05 10.80
N VAL A 757 -12.76 -2.79 10.22
CA VAL A 757 -11.71 -3.51 10.96
C VAL A 757 -10.37 -3.32 10.29
N ARG A 758 -9.30 -3.36 11.08
CA ARG A 758 -7.93 -3.28 10.56
C ARG A 758 -7.44 -4.65 10.14
N VAL A 759 -6.99 -4.77 8.90
CA VAL A 759 -6.43 -6.02 8.37
C VAL A 759 -4.91 -6.04 8.61
N ALA A 760 -4.12 -5.59 7.66
CA ALA A 760 -2.66 -5.47 7.80
C ALA A 760 -2.18 -4.33 6.91
N GLY A 761 -2.03 -3.15 7.51
CA GLY A 761 -1.66 -1.91 6.84
C GLY A 761 -2.84 -1.12 6.25
N TYR A 762 -4.03 -1.68 6.20
CA TYR A 762 -5.26 -1.02 5.73
C TYR A 762 -6.47 -1.47 6.55
N SER A 763 -7.58 -0.72 6.46
CA SER A 763 -8.88 -1.09 7.03
C SER A 763 -9.85 -1.48 5.93
N ASP A 764 -10.78 -2.38 6.24
CA ASP A 764 -11.86 -2.77 5.33
C ASP A 764 -13.17 -2.94 6.10
N TYR A 765 -14.29 -2.88 5.38
CA TYR A 765 -15.57 -3.27 5.96
C TYR A 765 -15.58 -4.76 6.21
N PHE A 766 -15.88 -5.17 7.43
CA PHE A 766 -15.83 -6.56 7.85
C PHE A 766 -16.70 -7.47 6.97
N ASN A 767 -17.85 -6.98 6.53
CA ASN A 767 -18.78 -7.74 5.70
C ASN A 767 -18.43 -7.75 4.20
N ASP A 768 -17.45 -6.93 3.76
CA ASP A 768 -16.92 -6.98 2.39
C ASP A 768 -15.73 -7.95 2.27
N MET A 769 -15.28 -8.50 3.39
CA MET A 769 -14.20 -9.49 3.44
C MET A 769 -14.72 -10.91 3.19
N ASN A 770 -13.88 -11.74 2.56
CA ASN A 770 -14.16 -13.17 2.49
C ASN A 770 -14.09 -13.85 3.87
N ALA A 771 -14.73 -15.00 4.00
CA ALA A 771 -14.86 -15.73 5.27
C ALA A 771 -13.51 -16.06 5.93
N ASP A 772 -12.45 -16.31 5.16
CA ASP A 772 -11.13 -16.63 5.70
C ASP A 772 -10.45 -15.42 6.30
N LEU A 773 -10.60 -14.25 5.69
CA LEU A 773 -10.08 -13.00 6.21
C LEU A 773 -10.88 -12.55 7.45
N GLN A 774 -12.21 -12.75 7.46
CA GLN A 774 -13.02 -12.55 8.67
C GLN A 774 -12.56 -13.46 9.80
N TYR A 775 -12.30 -14.73 9.48
CA TYR A 775 -11.79 -15.69 10.46
C TYR A 775 -10.42 -15.27 11.00
N ASP A 776 -9.53 -14.76 10.15
CA ASP A 776 -8.22 -14.24 10.57
C ASP A 776 -8.36 -13.13 11.62
N VAL A 777 -9.20 -12.13 11.35
CA VAL A 777 -9.47 -11.04 12.31
C VAL A 777 -10.04 -11.55 13.63
N ILE A 778 -10.96 -12.54 13.59
CA ILE A 778 -11.56 -13.16 14.78
C ILE A 778 -10.52 -13.96 15.55
N ALA A 779 -9.60 -14.66 14.88
CA ALA A 779 -8.62 -15.55 15.50
C ALA A 779 -7.45 -14.82 16.18
N ARG A 780 -7.26 -13.51 15.92
CA ARG A 780 -6.21 -12.72 16.57
C ARG A 780 -6.43 -12.66 18.08
N THR A 781 -5.35 -12.71 18.86
CA THR A 781 -5.42 -12.62 20.33
C THR A 781 -6.12 -11.32 20.74
N ALA A 782 -7.18 -11.44 21.51
CA ALA A 782 -7.86 -10.30 22.11
C ALA A 782 -7.21 -9.98 23.46
N GLN A 783 -6.50 -8.86 23.53
CA GLN A 783 -5.87 -8.39 24.75
C GLN A 783 -6.93 -7.91 25.75
N GLU A 784 -6.92 -8.44 26.97
CA GLU A 784 -7.90 -8.18 28.04
C GLU A 784 -7.34 -7.29 29.14
N THR A 785 -6.02 -7.17 29.24
CA THR A 785 -5.28 -6.37 30.23
C THR A 785 -4.12 -5.65 29.55
N PHE A 786 -3.68 -4.51 30.13
CA PHE A 786 -2.46 -3.81 29.68
C PHE A 786 -1.20 -4.44 30.23
#